data_bad0147c8f4efd48ec34ac3fc9303902
#
_entry.id   bad0147c8f4efd48ec34ac3fc9303902
#
_cell.length_a   1.000
_cell.length_b   1.000
_cell.length_c   1.000
_cell.angle_alpha   90.00
_cell.angle_beta   90.00
_cell.angle_gamma   90.00
#
_symmetry.space_group_name_H-M   'P 1'
#
loop_
_entity.id
_entity.type
_entity.pdbx_description
1 polymer ?
#
loop_
_entity_poly.entity_id
_entity_poly.type
_entity_poly.pdbx_seq_one_letter_code
_entity_poly.pdbx_strand_id
1 'polypeptide(L)'
;MDYKKTLNLPDTSFPMRGDLAKREPAWISQWEENHVYQAIRAASRGRPRFVLHDGPPYANGDIHIGHAVNKILKDIIVKSRNMAGYDAHYVPGWDCHGMPIEIQIEKKYGKHLPVAEVQSKARAYALEQIDRQRKDFKRLGVLGEWDRPYMTMNFSNEADEIRALGRILDKGYVFRGLKPVNWCFDCGSALAEAEVEYADRVDPAVDVAFPFAEHAKLASAFGLDSVEDGAIVIWTTTPWTIPSNQALNLHPEIEYALVRVTPVPKFGPLLLIAKERVEACLKAWNLEGEVIATAPGAALSGIEFRHPLAQFNAAYDRKSPAYLGDYVTADSGTGVVHSAPAYGIEDFISCKEHGMKDTDFISPVMGDGKYVDSLALFGSLSIWDANPKIVEALTEAGALMHVEKHKHSYMHCWRHKTPIIYRATSQWFAGMDVAPKDGGPTLRESALAGIDATAFYPAWGRARLHAMIANRPDWTLSRQRQWGTPMAFFVHKETGALHPRTAELLEQVAQRVEQGGIEAWQTLDPRELLGDEADQYEKNRDTLDVWFDSGSTHATVLGGKDGDFAGSHGAELAWPADLYLEGSDQHRGWFHSSLLTGCMLYGQPPYKALLTHGFVVDGQGRKMSKSVGNVIAPQKVSDSLGAEILRLWVASTDYSGELSISDEILKRVVEGYRRIRNTLRFLLANLADFDAVTQSVPYGELFEIDRYALAMTAQMQAEVQANYERYDFHPAVSRLQTFCSEDLGAFYLDILKDRLYTSAVDSRARRSAQTALLDITQTLLKLMAPILSFTAEEAWKELVNSALKNQADAARTTIFTEVYHALPPFADADALSAKWTRLRAIRAEVQRKLEEVRTAGDIGSSLQAEVDLYANGADQELLASLGDDLRFVLIVSRATVHAGEGETRIEVTPSTHKKCERCWHWRLDVGQDADHPEICGRCVSNLFGSGEARDKA
;
A
#
# COMPACT_ATOMS: atom_id res chain seq x y z
N MET A 1 65.91 -0.08 3.59
CA MET A 1 64.73 -0.66 2.88
C MET A 1 63.51 0.19 3.16
N ASP A 2 62.67 0.43 2.19
CA ASP A 2 61.40 1.17 2.43
C ASP A 2 60.35 0.15 2.97
N TYR A 3 60.24 -0.01 4.29
CA TYR A 3 59.38 -1.00 4.90
C TYR A 3 57.88 -0.75 4.70
N LYS A 4 57.48 0.49 4.34
CA LYS A 4 56.09 0.79 4.02
C LYS A 4 55.63 0.06 2.79
N LYS A 5 56.52 -0.20 1.80
CA LYS A 5 56.21 -0.95 0.61
C LYS A 5 56.10 -2.47 0.84
N THR A 6 56.40 -2.96 2.03
CA THR A 6 56.30 -4.37 2.38
C THR A 6 55.01 -4.71 3.09
N LEU A 7 54.13 -3.72 3.28
CA LEU A 7 52.81 -3.91 3.88
C LEU A 7 51.85 -4.54 2.84
N ASN A 8 51.03 -5.45 3.29
CA ASN A 8 49.94 -6.03 2.50
C ASN A 8 48.79 -5.04 2.44
N LEU A 9 48.97 -3.95 1.70
CA LEU A 9 47.94 -2.90 1.64
C LEU A 9 46.74 -3.39 0.79
N PRO A 10 45.53 -3.11 1.26
CA PRO A 10 44.33 -3.53 0.56
C PRO A 10 44.14 -2.74 -0.76
N ASP A 11 43.73 -3.44 -1.83
CA ASP A 11 43.40 -2.84 -3.11
C ASP A 11 42.15 -3.50 -3.70
N THR A 12 41.32 -2.71 -4.39
CA THR A 12 40.11 -3.19 -5.04
C THR A 12 39.65 -2.25 -6.13
N SER A 13 39.10 -2.79 -7.21
CA SER A 13 38.44 -2.02 -8.25
C SER A 13 37.07 -1.48 -7.81
N PHE A 14 36.50 -1.92 -6.69
CA PHE A 14 35.27 -1.44 -6.14
C PHE A 14 35.40 0.03 -5.70
N PRO A 15 34.75 0.98 -6.38
CA PRO A 15 34.99 2.40 -6.16
C PRO A 15 34.46 2.89 -4.81
N MET A 16 35.18 3.84 -4.20
CA MET A 16 34.80 4.45 -2.94
C MET A 16 33.44 5.20 -3.05
N ARG A 17 33.23 5.90 -4.18
CA ARG A 17 31.99 6.62 -4.45
C ARG A 17 31.05 5.74 -5.25
N GLY A 18 29.77 5.71 -4.83
CA GLY A 18 28.72 4.96 -5.52
C GLY A 18 28.37 5.56 -6.88
N ASP A 19 28.36 6.87 -6.99
CA ASP A 19 27.89 7.63 -8.17
C ASP A 19 26.61 7.03 -8.77
N LEU A 20 25.68 6.66 -7.89
CA LEU A 20 24.51 5.82 -8.16
C LEU A 20 23.67 6.35 -9.32
N ALA A 21 23.32 7.65 -9.28
CA ALA A 21 22.50 8.27 -10.30
C ALA A 21 23.04 8.06 -11.73
N LYS A 22 24.37 8.03 -11.89
CA LYS A 22 25.04 7.84 -13.18
C LYS A 22 25.26 6.37 -13.55
N ARG A 23 25.48 5.52 -12.54
CA ARG A 23 25.90 4.13 -12.76
C ARG A 23 24.75 3.15 -12.82
N GLU A 24 23.67 3.38 -12.08
CA GLU A 24 22.50 2.50 -12.05
C GLU A 24 21.88 2.23 -13.43
N PRO A 25 21.72 3.24 -14.33
CA PRO A 25 21.18 2.96 -15.67
C PRO A 25 22.00 1.93 -16.46
N ALA A 26 23.32 1.94 -16.33
CA ALA A 26 24.18 0.95 -16.98
C ALA A 26 24.01 -0.44 -16.36
N TRP A 27 23.79 -0.54 -15.05
CA TRP A 27 23.47 -1.81 -14.39
C TRP A 27 22.15 -2.40 -14.88
N ILE A 28 21.13 -1.56 -15.03
CA ILE A 28 19.81 -2.00 -15.55
C ILE A 28 19.98 -2.55 -16.96
N SER A 29 20.70 -1.85 -17.85
CA SER A 29 20.97 -2.34 -19.21
C SER A 29 21.71 -3.67 -19.19
N GLN A 30 22.73 -3.83 -18.32
CA GLN A 30 23.44 -5.10 -18.17
C GLN A 30 22.53 -6.23 -17.65
N TRP A 31 21.59 -5.94 -16.73
CA TRP A 31 20.64 -6.95 -16.26
C TRP A 31 19.71 -7.42 -17.36
N GLU A 32 19.28 -6.52 -18.25
CA GLU A 32 18.48 -6.86 -19.42
C GLU A 32 19.27 -7.66 -20.45
N GLU A 33 20.45 -7.19 -20.83
CA GLU A 33 21.32 -7.85 -21.79
C GLU A 33 21.77 -9.27 -21.35
N ASN A 34 22.00 -9.44 -20.06
CA ASN A 34 22.40 -10.72 -19.47
C ASN A 34 21.20 -11.58 -19.04
N HIS A 35 19.96 -11.18 -19.33
CA HIS A 35 18.74 -11.92 -18.99
C HIS A 35 18.68 -12.33 -17.51
N VAL A 36 19.03 -11.41 -16.61
CA VAL A 36 19.15 -11.68 -15.16
C VAL A 36 17.85 -12.24 -14.59
N TYR A 37 16.70 -11.71 -15.00
CA TYR A 37 15.42 -12.21 -14.47
C TYR A 37 15.16 -13.66 -14.90
N GLN A 38 15.46 -14.02 -16.14
CA GLN A 38 15.34 -15.38 -16.64
C GLN A 38 16.32 -16.34 -15.92
N ALA A 39 17.51 -15.86 -15.56
CA ALA A 39 18.45 -16.62 -14.74
C ALA A 39 17.89 -16.89 -13.32
N ILE A 40 17.25 -15.89 -12.70
CA ILE A 40 16.56 -16.06 -11.42
C ILE A 40 15.47 -17.12 -11.54
N ARG A 41 14.64 -17.05 -12.59
CA ARG A 41 13.57 -18.03 -12.83
C ARG A 41 14.13 -19.45 -12.99
N ALA A 42 15.22 -19.59 -13.74
CA ALA A 42 15.89 -20.89 -13.93
C ALA A 42 16.46 -21.43 -12.60
N ALA A 43 17.11 -20.59 -11.81
CA ALA A 43 17.68 -20.97 -10.50
C ALA A 43 16.62 -21.32 -9.44
N SER A 44 15.42 -20.73 -9.55
CA SER A 44 14.32 -20.95 -8.59
C SER A 44 13.44 -22.16 -8.93
N ARG A 45 13.62 -22.75 -10.10
CA ARG A 45 12.78 -23.87 -10.59
C ARG A 45 12.78 -25.04 -9.62
N GLY A 46 11.57 -25.52 -9.25
CA GLY A 46 11.37 -26.67 -8.36
C GLY A 46 11.42 -26.33 -6.87
N ARG A 47 11.67 -25.08 -6.50
CA ARG A 47 11.54 -24.62 -5.12
C ARG A 47 10.07 -24.44 -4.74
N PRO A 48 9.73 -24.38 -3.43
CA PRO A 48 8.38 -24.02 -2.97
C PRO A 48 7.97 -22.66 -3.54
N ARG A 49 6.75 -22.56 -4.07
CA ARG A 49 6.23 -21.30 -4.62
C ARG A 49 5.89 -20.31 -3.51
N PHE A 50 6.15 -19.05 -3.76
CA PHE A 50 5.64 -17.91 -3.02
C PHE A 50 5.05 -16.91 -4.01
N VAL A 51 3.75 -16.67 -3.94
CA VAL A 51 3.04 -15.80 -4.88
C VAL A 51 2.69 -14.48 -4.21
N LEU A 52 3.43 -13.44 -4.58
CA LEU A 52 3.02 -12.05 -4.37
C LEU A 52 2.32 -11.60 -5.65
N HIS A 53 0.98 -11.52 -5.60
CA HIS A 53 0.22 -11.03 -6.74
C HIS A 53 0.28 -9.51 -6.80
N ASP A 54 0.66 -8.96 -7.95
CA ASP A 54 0.78 -7.51 -8.13
C ASP A 54 -0.61 -6.87 -8.28
N GLY A 55 -0.95 -5.92 -7.40
CA GLY A 55 -2.06 -5.03 -7.62
C GLY A 55 -1.74 -4.11 -8.78
N PRO A 56 -2.57 -4.10 -9.84
CA PRO A 56 -2.24 -3.41 -11.06
C PRO A 56 -2.33 -1.90 -10.90
N PRO A 57 -1.23 -1.13 -11.04
CA PRO A 57 -1.33 0.31 -11.13
C PRO A 57 -2.15 0.69 -12.37
N TYR A 58 -2.83 1.83 -12.28
CA TYR A 58 -3.66 2.31 -13.36
C TYR A 58 -2.79 2.87 -14.50
N ALA A 59 -3.11 2.47 -15.73
CA ALA A 59 -2.35 2.84 -16.93
C ALA A 59 -2.61 4.29 -17.36
N ASN A 60 -2.36 5.26 -16.49
CA ASN A 60 -2.62 6.67 -16.73
C ASN A 60 -1.68 7.59 -15.92
N GLY A 61 -0.81 8.32 -16.63
CA GLY A 61 0.12 9.29 -16.04
C GLY A 61 1.42 8.69 -15.53
N ASP A 62 2.29 9.58 -15.03
CA ASP A 62 3.58 9.20 -14.48
C ASP A 62 3.43 8.57 -13.10
N ILE A 63 4.40 7.73 -12.73
CA ILE A 63 4.47 7.21 -11.36
C ILE A 63 4.77 8.33 -10.37
N HIS A 64 4.19 8.24 -9.18
CA HIS A 64 4.49 9.12 -8.05
C HIS A 64 5.22 8.35 -6.94
N ILE A 65 5.64 9.06 -5.90
CA ILE A 65 6.42 8.47 -4.80
C ILE A 65 5.71 7.30 -4.10
N GLY A 66 4.39 7.31 -4.02
CA GLY A 66 3.61 6.19 -3.48
C GLY A 66 3.75 4.92 -4.32
N HIS A 67 3.75 5.04 -5.66
CA HIS A 67 4.05 3.91 -6.56
C HIS A 67 5.47 3.38 -6.35
N ALA A 68 6.44 4.27 -6.13
CA ALA A 68 7.82 3.87 -5.85
C ALA A 68 7.92 3.08 -4.54
N VAL A 69 7.29 3.55 -3.45
CA VAL A 69 7.22 2.81 -2.18
C VAL A 69 6.63 1.42 -2.39
N ASN A 70 5.49 1.34 -3.05
CA ASN A 70 4.77 0.10 -3.32
C ASN A 70 5.64 -0.92 -4.06
N LYS A 71 6.22 -0.53 -5.21
CA LYS A 71 7.03 -1.43 -6.04
C LYS A 71 8.36 -1.80 -5.40
N ILE A 72 8.98 -0.90 -4.64
CA ILE A 72 10.20 -1.20 -3.89
C ILE A 72 9.93 -2.23 -2.79
N LEU A 73 8.85 -2.08 -2.01
CA LEU A 73 8.47 -3.06 -0.99
C LEU A 73 8.21 -4.44 -1.60
N LYS A 74 7.47 -4.50 -2.71
CA LYS A 74 7.23 -5.76 -3.45
C LYS A 74 8.53 -6.41 -3.90
N ASP A 75 9.43 -5.63 -4.49
CA ASP A 75 10.73 -6.13 -4.96
C ASP A 75 11.62 -6.65 -3.83
N ILE A 76 11.65 -5.95 -2.68
CA ILE A 76 12.37 -6.40 -1.49
C ILE A 76 11.83 -7.76 -1.03
N ILE A 77 10.51 -7.91 -0.96
CA ILE A 77 9.87 -9.17 -0.55
C ILE A 77 10.19 -10.29 -1.53
N VAL A 78 10.01 -10.06 -2.81
CA VAL A 78 10.25 -11.07 -3.85
C VAL A 78 11.72 -11.52 -3.84
N LYS A 79 12.67 -10.57 -3.79
CA LYS A 79 14.10 -10.89 -3.72
C LYS A 79 14.46 -11.64 -2.44
N SER A 80 13.95 -11.20 -1.29
CA SER A 80 14.21 -11.87 -0.02
C SER A 80 13.65 -13.29 0.02
N ARG A 81 12.47 -13.52 -0.56
CA ARG A 81 11.87 -14.87 -0.67
C ARG A 81 12.67 -15.77 -1.61
N ASN A 82 13.10 -15.28 -2.77
CA ASN A 82 13.99 -16.03 -3.66
C ASN A 82 15.29 -16.42 -2.96
N MET A 83 15.91 -15.49 -2.24
CA MET A 83 17.12 -15.75 -1.45
C MET A 83 16.90 -16.67 -0.26
N ALA A 84 15.69 -16.73 0.28
CA ALA A 84 15.29 -17.69 1.31
C ALA A 84 14.99 -19.10 0.75
N GLY A 85 15.15 -19.30 -0.56
CA GLY A 85 14.99 -20.62 -1.20
C GLY A 85 13.58 -20.88 -1.75
N TYR A 86 12.74 -19.86 -1.91
CA TYR A 86 11.45 -19.95 -2.58
C TYR A 86 11.57 -19.69 -4.09
N ASP A 87 10.54 -20.10 -4.82
CA ASP A 87 10.26 -19.68 -6.18
C ASP A 87 9.23 -18.54 -6.12
N ALA A 88 9.73 -17.30 -6.00
CA ALA A 88 8.92 -16.09 -5.95
C ALA A 88 8.90 -15.41 -7.33
N HIS A 89 8.01 -15.88 -8.19
CA HIS A 89 7.80 -15.30 -9.51
C HIS A 89 7.00 -13.99 -9.41
N TYR A 90 7.57 -12.89 -9.86
CA TYR A 90 6.90 -11.60 -9.86
C TYR A 90 6.47 -11.21 -11.28
N VAL A 91 5.15 -11.19 -11.50
CA VAL A 91 4.52 -10.74 -12.74
C VAL A 91 3.87 -9.39 -12.48
N PRO A 92 4.43 -8.30 -13.01
CA PRO A 92 3.81 -6.98 -12.90
C PRO A 92 2.52 -6.90 -13.73
N GLY A 93 1.59 -6.07 -13.30
CA GLY A 93 0.33 -5.88 -14.00
C GLY A 93 -0.08 -4.43 -14.15
N TRP A 94 -1.07 -4.18 -15.03
CA TRP A 94 -1.71 -2.88 -15.22
C TRP A 94 -3.22 -2.99 -15.35
N ASP A 95 -3.91 -2.06 -14.71
CA ASP A 95 -5.32 -1.82 -14.90
C ASP A 95 -5.54 -0.79 -16.03
N CYS A 96 -6.27 -1.18 -17.06
CA CYS A 96 -6.25 -0.52 -18.37
C CYS A 96 -7.59 0.05 -18.82
N HIS A 97 -8.69 -0.25 -18.15
CA HIS A 97 -10.03 0.19 -18.55
C HIS A 97 -10.55 1.34 -17.68
N GLY A 98 -11.70 1.83 -18.06
CA GLY A 98 -12.51 2.73 -17.25
C GLY A 98 -12.34 4.20 -17.58
N MET A 99 -13.13 4.96 -16.84
CA MET A 99 -13.35 6.39 -17.04
C MET A 99 -12.09 7.26 -17.06
N PRO A 100 -11.04 7.05 -16.24
CA PRO A 100 -9.90 7.96 -16.26
C PRO A 100 -9.15 8.00 -17.59
N ILE A 101 -9.07 6.88 -18.31
CA ILE A 101 -8.48 6.82 -19.65
C ILE A 101 -9.45 7.45 -20.67
N GLU A 102 -10.72 7.09 -20.58
CA GLU A 102 -11.77 7.63 -21.49
C GLU A 102 -11.83 9.16 -21.43
N ILE A 103 -11.74 9.76 -20.24
CA ILE A 103 -11.64 11.21 -20.05
C ILE A 103 -10.41 11.82 -20.75
N GLN A 104 -9.27 11.14 -20.77
CA GLN A 104 -8.11 11.65 -21.52
C GLN A 104 -8.37 11.64 -23.02
N ILE A 105 -9.06 10.63 -23.51
CA ILE A 105 -9.49 10.56 -24.92
C ILE A 105 -10.48 11.68 -25.23
N GLU A 106 -11.49 11.87 -24.38
CA GLU A 106 -12.47 12.96 -24.51
C GLU A 106 -11.81 14.35 -24.52
N LYS A 107 -10.85 14.60 -23.62
CA LYS A 107 -10.09 15.86 -23.56
C LYS A 107 -9.26 16.11 -24.81
N LYS A 108 -8.68 15.07 -25.39
CA LYS A 108 -7.79 15.19 -26.54
C LYS A 108 -8.53 15.24 -27.87
N TYR A 109 -9.65 14.54 -28.00
CA TYR A 109 -10.33 14.30 -29.27
C TYR A 109 -11.81 14.75 -29.27
N GLY A 110 -12.39 15.14 -28.13
CA GLY A 110 -13.80 15.55 -28.00
C GLY A 110 -14.69 14.42 -27.45
N LYS A 111 -15.89 14.82 -26.97
CA LYS A 111 -16.84 13.90 -26.28
C LYS A 111 -17.73 13.04 -27.21
N HIS A 112 -17.76 13.31 -28.51
CA HIS A 112 -18.73 12.69 -29.43
C HIS A 112 -18.06 11.80 -30.48
N LEU A 113 -17.04 11.08 -30.10
CA LEU A 113 -16.39 10.10 -30.99
C LEU A 113 -17.25 8.84 -31.13
N PRO A 114 -17.19 8.15 -32.28
CA PRO A 114 -17.73 6.80 -32.43
C PRO A 114 -17.08 5.84 -31.41
N VAL A 115 -17.87 4.91 -30.87
CA VAL A 115 -17.38 3.95 -29.83
C VAL A 115 -16.11 3.22 -30.26
N ALA A 116 -16.04 2.75 -31.51
CA ALA A 116 -14.87 2.07 -32.03
C ALA A 116 -13.60 2.93 -31.99
N GLU A 117 -13.73 4.24 -32.24
CA GLU A 117 -12.60 5.16 -32.15
C GLU A 117 -12.18 5.40 -30.69
N VAL A 118 -13.15 5.53 -29.75
CA VAL A 118 -12.85 5.66 -28.33
C VAL A 118 -12.07 4.44 -27.85
N GLN A 119 -12.52 3.23 -28.16
CA GLN A 119 -11.88 1.98 -27.76
C GLN A 119 -10.45 1.85 -28.34
N SER A 120 -10.28 2.09 -29.64
CA SER A 120 -8.97 2.03 -30.28
C SER A 120 -7.98 3.05 -29.71
N LYS A 121 -8.43 4.30 -29.50
CA LYS A 121 -7.58 5.35 -28.95
C LYS A 121 -7.27 5.12 -27.47
N ALA A 122 -8.21 4.60 -26.70
CA ALA A 122 -8.00 4.27 -25.28
C ALA A 122 -7.00 3.14 -25.11
N ARG A 123 -7.08 2.07 -25.91
CA ARG A 123 -6.13 0.96 -25.91
C ARG A 123 -4.71 1.44 -26.25
N ALA A 124 -4.57 2.26 -27.30
CA ALA A 124 -3.28 2.84 -27.69
C ALA A 124 -2.70 3.76 -26.59
N TYR A 125 -3.55 4.59 -25.98
CA TYR A 125 -3.14 5.45 -24.86
C TYR A 125 -2.65 4.63 -23.65
N ALA A 126 -3.40 3.60 -23.26
CA ALA A 126 -3.00 2.74 -22.15
C ALA A 126 -1.64 2.09 -22.40
N LEU A 127 -1.37 1.57 -23.60
CA LEU A 127 -0.07 1.00 -23.95
C LEU A 127 1.07 2.01 -23.82
N GLU A 128 0.87 3.25 -24.29
CA GLU A 128 1.87 4.33 -24.13
C GLU A 128 2.17 4.61 -22.64
N GLN A 129 1.13 4.67 -21.81
CA GLN A 129 1.32 4.91 -20.38
C GLN A 129 2.02 3.74 -19.68
N ILE A 130 1.70 2.51 -20.04
CA ILE A 130 2.36 1.30 -19.54
C ILE A 130 3.86 1.34 -19.83
N ASP A 131 4.25 1.68 -21.06
CA ASP A 131 5.67 1.74 -21.44
C ASP A 131 6.43 2.79 -20.64
N ARG A 132 5.82 3.95 -20.37
CA ARG A 132 6.40 5.00 -19.53
C ARG A 132 6.58 4.52 -18.09
N GLN A 133 5.54 3.97 -17.49
CA GLN A 133 5.58 3.47 -16.10
C GLN A 133 6.53 2.27 -15.95
N ARG A 134 6.56 1.34 -16.93
CA ARG A 134 7.50 0.21 -16.96
C ARG A 134 8.94 0.68 -16.89
N LYS A 135 9.31 1.68 -17.69
CA LYS A 135 10.63 2.28 -17.67
C LYS A 135 10.99 2.85 -16.30
N ASP A 136 10.06 3.56 -15.68
CA ASP A 136 10.27 4.14 -14.35
C ASP A 136 10.39 3.07 -13.26
N PHE A 137 9.58 2.02 -13.30
CA PHE A 137 9.70 0.91 -12.35
C PHE A 137 11.01 0.13 -12.50
N LYS A 138 11.44 -0.13 -13.73
CA LYS A 138 12.76 -0.73 -13.99
C LYS A 138 13.88 0.17 -13.47
N ARG A 139 13.75 1.49 -13.60
CA ARG A 139 14.72 2.46 -13.07
C ARG A 139 14.89 2.37 -11.56
N LEU A 140 13.87 1.95 -10.82
CA LEU A 140 13.93 1.70 -9.38
C LEU A 140 14.70 0.41 -9.01
N GLY A 141 15.16 -0.37 -9.97
CA GLY A 141 15.84 -1.65 -9.76
C GLY A 141 14.89 -2.81 -9.47
N VAL A 142 13.62 -2.67 -9.81
CA VAL A 142 12.60 -3.72 -9.65
C VAL A 142 12.79 -4.79 -10.72
N LEU A 143 13.00 -6.03 -10.29
CA LEU A 143 13.13 -7.21 -11.17
C LEU A 143 11.80 -7.97 -11.24
N GLY A 144 11.39 -8.32 -12.45
CA GLY A 144 10.14 -9.02 -12.71
C GLY A 144 9.99 -9.43 -14.17
N GLU A 145 8.86 -10.06 -14.49
CA GLU A 145 8.49 -10.49 -15.86
C GLU A 145 7.99 -9.28 -16.68
N TRP A 146 8.89 -8.31 -16.94
CA TRP A 146 8.55 -7.07 -17.62
C TRP A 146 8.22 -7.24 -19.10
N ASP A 147 8.66 -8.31 -19.73
CA ASP A 147 8.43 -8.59 -21.14
C ASP A 147 7.05 -9.21 -21.38
N ARG A 148 6.49 -9.85 -20.36
CA ARG A 148 5.19 -10.50 -20.39
C ARG A 148 4.35 -10.15 -19.15
N PRO A 149 4.07 -8.85 -18.93
CA PRO A 149 3.20 -8.44 -17.83
C PRO A 149 1.76 -8.86 -18.11
N TYR A 150 0.90 -8.85 -17.07
CA TYR A 150 -0.51 -8.90 -17.34
C TYR A 150 -1.10 -7.50 -17.52
N MET A 151 -2.13 -7.39 -18.36
CA MET A 151 -2.87 -6.16 -18.59
C MET A 151 -4.35 -6.52 -18.64
N THR A 152 -5.19 -5.80 -17.89
CA THR A 152 -6.64 -6.10 -17.88
C THR A 152 -7.27 -5.99 -19.27
N MET A 153 -6.66 -5.20 -20.17
CA MET A 153 -7.08 -5.08 -21.58
C MET A 153 -6.53 -6.16 -22.53
N ASN A 154 -5.80 -7.17 -22.04
CA ASN A 154 -5.45 -8.30 -22.90
C ASN A 154 -6.73 -9.05 -23.26
N PHE A 155 -6.85 -9.49 -24.50
CA PHE A 155 -8.06 -10.13 -25.01
C PHE A 155 -8.48 -11.36 -24.20
N SER A 156 -7.50 -12.16 -23.77
CA SER A 156 -7.76 -13.30 -22.89
C SER A 156 -8.29 -12.89 -21.52
N ASN A 157 -7.78 -11.77 -20.98
CA ASN A 157 -8.25 -11.26 -19.70
C ASN A 157 -9.67 -10.70 -19.81
N GLU A 158 -9.96 -9.90 -20.85
CA GLU A 158 -11.30 -9.39 -21.14
C GLU A 158 -12.31 -10.53 -21.32
N ALA A 159 -11.92 -11.63 -22.00
CA ALA A 159 -12.75 -12.82 -22.16
C ALA A 159 -13.00 -13.55 -20.83
N ASP A 160 -11.95 -13.73 -20.02
CA ASP A 160 -12.08 -14.40 -18.73
C ASP A 160 -12.88 -13.59 -17.71
N GLU A 161 -12.87 -12.26 -17.80
CA GLU A 161 -13.77 -11.40 -17.02
C GLU A 161 -15.24 -11.64 -17.36
N ILE A 162 -15.57 -11.77 -18.65
CA ILE A 162 -16.93 -12.12 -19.09
C ILE A 162 -17.32 -13.50 -18.53
N ARG A 163 -16.41 -14.46 -18.57
CA ARG A 163 -16.61 -15.79 -17.95
C ARG A 163 -16.83 -15.71 -16.45
N ALA A 164 -16.02 -14.90 -15.74
CA ALA A 164 -16.17 -14.68 -14.31
C ALA A 164 -17.54 -14.08 -13.96
N LEU A 165 -17.97 -13.06 -14.71
CA LEU A 165 -19.31 -12.48 -14.57
C LEU A 165 -20.41 -13.54 -14.77
N GLY A 166 -20.26 -14.38 -15.78
CA GLY A 166 -21.21 -15.46 -16.07
C GLY A 166 -21.32 -16.44 -14.92
N ARG A 167 -20.21 -16.89 -14.34
CA ARG A 167 -20.21 -17.80 -13.18
C ARG A 167 -20.83 -17.17 -11.93
N ILE A 168 -20.55 -15.89 -11.69
CA ILE A 168 -21.13 -15.13 -10.56
C ILE A 168 -22.64 -14.97 -10.75
N LEU A 169 -23.09 -14.71 -11.99
CA LEU A 169 -24.51 -14.67 -12.33
C LEU A 169 -25.20 -16.01 -12.11
N ASP A 170 -24.59 -17.10 -12.57
CA ASP A 170 -25.13 -18.46 -12.39
C ASP A 170 -25.30 -18.82 -10.91
N LYS A 171 -24.40 -18.37 -10.05
CA LYS A 171 -24.51 -18.53 -8.59
C LYS A 171 -25.60 -17.66 -7.96
N GLY A 172 -26.16 -16.70 -8.69
CA GLY A 172 -27.30 -15.89 -8.27
C GLY A 172 -26.96 -14.58 -7.55
N TYR A 173 -25.69 -14.21 -7.48
CA TYR A 173 -25.28 -12.96 -6.82
C TYR A 173 -25.65 -11.71 -7.62
N VAL A 174 -25.74 -11.80 -8.96
CA VAL A 174 -26.02 -10.67 -9.85
C VAL A 174 -27.50 -10.57 -10.16
N PHE A 175 -28.05 -9.39 -9.99
CA PHE A 175 -29.43 -9.08 -10.31
C PHE A 175 -29.56 -7.66 -10.89
N ARG A 176 -30.65 -7.42 -11.63
CA ARG A 176 -31.03 -6.10 -12.13
C ARG A 176 -32.09 -5.49 -11.22
N GLY A 177 -31.95 -4.23 -10.85
CA GLY A 177 -32.91 -3.55 -10.00
C GLY A 177 -32.88 -2.03 -10.16
N LEU A 178 -33.97 -1.39 -9.74
CA LEU A 178 -34.05 0.06 -9.60
C LEU A 178 -33.65 0.41 -8.18
N LYS A 179 -32.59 1.19 -8.01
CA LYS A 179 -32.16 1.71 -6.71
C LYS A 179 -31.53 3.09 -6.87
N PRO A 180 -31.58 3.97 -5.86
CA PRO A 180 -30.74 5.16 -5.82
C PRO A 180 -29.27 4.75 -5.78
N VAL A 181 -28.50 5.21 -6.78
CA VAL A 181 -27.05 5.00 -6.89
C VAL A 181 -26.33 6.34 -6.93
N ASN A 182 -25.08 6.38 -6.53
CA ASN A 182 -24.24 7.55 -6.75
C ASN A 182 -24.17 7.84 -8.25
N TRP A 183 -24.55 9.04 -8.64
CA TRP A 183 -24.61 9.45 -10.04
C TRP A 183 -23.84 10.74 -10.28
N CYS A 184 -22.90 10.71 -11.20
CA CYS A 184 -22.13 11.87 -11.62
C CYS A 184 -22.62 12.39 -12.96
N PHE A 185 -23.02 13.66 -13.01
CA PHE A 185 -23.52 14.29 -14.23
C PHE A 185 -22.43 14.46 -15.29
N ASP A 186 -21.20 14.76 -14.88
CA ASP A 186 -20.07 14.93 -15.79
C ASP A 186 -19.60 13.59 -16.38
N CYS A 187 -19.70 12.52 -15.61
CA CYS A 187 -19.46 11.16 -16.09
C CYS A 187 -20.59 10.65 -16.95
N GLY A 188 -21.83 11.09 -16.70
CA GLY A 188 -23.05 10.50 -17.25
C GLY A 188 -23.25 9.04 -16.86
N SER A 189 -22.78 8.65 -15.65
CA SER A 189 -22.71 7.25 -15.21
C SER A 189 -22.89 7.11 -13.70
N ALA A 190 -23.31 5.92 -13.29
CA ALA A 190 -23.25 5.47 -11.90
C ALA A 190 -21.80 5.37 -11.41
N LEU A 191 -21.60 5.56 -10.11
CA LEU A 191 -20.32 5.42 -9.42
C LEU A 191 -20.42 4.40 -8.31
N ALA A 192 -19.34 3.66 -8.06
CA ALA A 192 -19.19 2.85 -6.86
C ALA A 192 -18.88 3.74 -5.64
N GLU A 193 -19.06 3.20 -4.43
CA GLU A 193 -18.71 3.89 -3.18
C GLU A 193 -17.24 4.34 -3.14
N ALA A 194 -16.32 3.52 -3.68
CA ALA A 194 -14.90 3.84 -3.77
C ALA A 194 -14.56 5.02 -4.70
N GLU A 195 -15.52 5.43 -5.52
CA GLU A 195 -15.37 6.53 -6.48
C GLU A 195 -15.97 7.85 -5.95
N VAL A 196 -16.42 7.87 -4.69
CA VAL A 196 -17.01 9.05 -4.03
C VAL A 196 -16.02 9.61 -3.03
N GLU A 197 -15.83 10.93 -3.10
CA GLU A 197 -15.06 11.71 -2.12
C GLU A 197 -15.99 12.72 -1.44
N TYR A 198 -15.61 13.21 -0.28
CA TYR A 198 -16.36 14.21 0.45
C TYR A 198 -15.58 15.52 0.51
N ALA A 199 -16.27 16.61 0.23
CA ALA A 199 -15.71 17.96 0.33
C ALA A 199 -16.73 18.92 0.95
N ASP A 200 -16.24 19.97 1.58
CA ASP A 200 -17.09 21.03 2.14
C ASP A 200 -17.83 21.77 1.02
N ARG A 201 -19.13 21.92 1.21
CA ARG A 201 -20.01 22.66 0.33
C ARG A 201 -20.96 23.55 1.14
N VAL A 202 -21.42 24.61 0.52
CA VAL A 202 -22.44 25.50 1.07
C VAL A 202 -23.68 25.43 0.19
N ASP A 203 -24.76 24.90 0.76
CA ASP A 203 -26.04 24.76 0.09
C ASP A 203 -27.15 25.53 0.84
N PRO A 204 -28.27 25.89 0.20
CA PRO A 204 -29.42 26.43 0.91
C PRO A 204 -30.08 25.33 1.75
N ALA A 205 -30.20 25.53 3.05
CA ALA A 205 -31.08 24.75 3.91
C ALA A 205 -32.42 25.45 4.05
N VAL A 206 -33.51 24.72 3.88
CA VAL A 206 -34.87 25.26 3.91
C VAL A 206 -35.76 24.51 4.86
N ASP A 207 -36.58 25.24 5.62
CA ASP A 207 -37.71 24.73 6.39
C ASP A 207 -39.00 24.96 5.58
N VAL A 208 -39.71 23.87 5.28
CA VAL A 208 -40.85 23.90 4.37
C VAL A 208 -42.10 23.33 5.01
N ALA A 209 -43.15 24.07 4.96
CA ALA A 209 -44.45 23.71 5.52
C ALA A 209 -45.28 22.88 4.51
N PHE A 210 -45.79 21.73 4.94
CA PHE A 210 -46.71 20.86 4.21
C PHE A 210 -48.08 20.96 4.86
N PRO A 211 -49.07 21.61 4.23
CA PRO A 211 -50.36 21.84 4.84
C PRO A 211 -51.12 20.57 5.23
N PHE A 212 -51.85 20.62 6.31
CA PHE A 212 -52.70 19.51 6.74
C PHE A 212 -53.75 19.16 5.69
N ALA A 213 -53.93 17.85 5.48
CA ALA A 213 -54.96 17.32 4.57
C ALA A 213 -56.02 16.50 5.30
N GLU A 214 -55.71 15.94 6.44
CA GLU A 214 -56.60 15.02 7.18
C GLU A 214 -56.81 15.46 8.62
N HIS A 215 -57.50 16.58 8.83
CA HIS A 215 -57.72 17.21 10.14
C HIS A 215 -58.32 16.28 11.18
N ALA A 216 -59.28 15.43 10.79
CA ALA A 216 -59.93 14.48 11.73
C ALA A 216 -58.97 13.42 12.26
N LYS A 217 -58.05 12.91 11.39
CA LYS A 217 -57.02 11.96 11.85
C LYS A 217 -55.99 12.61 12.75
N LEU A 218 -55.62 13.85 12.44
CA LEU A 218 -54.71 14.64 13.31
C LEU A 218 -55.36 14.89 14.66
N ALA A 219 -56.64 15.30 14.70
CA ALA A 219 -57.35 15.49 15.95
C ALA A 219 -57.36 14.21 16.80
N SER A 220 -57.65 13.07 16.19
CA SER A 220 -57.62 11.78 16.87
C SER A 220 -56.23 11.42 17.40
N ALA A 221 -55.17 11.66 16.59
CA ALA A 221 -53.77 11.36 17.00
C ALA A 221 -53.32 12.19 18.22
N PHE A 222 -53.78 13.42 18.31
CA PHE A 222 -53.46 14.31 19.43
C PHE A 222 -54.49 14.30 20.59
N GLY A 223 -55.54 13.47 20.50
CA GLY A 223 -56.59 13.39 21.52
C GLY A 223 -57.43 14.67 21.62
N LEU A 224 -57.61 15.39 20.51
CA LEU A 224 -58.37 16.63 20.40
C LEU A 224 -59.71 16.39 19.69
N ASP A 225 -60.70 17.22 20.00
CA ASP A 225 -62.03 17.17 19.36
C ASP A 225 -61.93 17.63 17.87
N SER A 226 -61.10 18.61 17.60
CA SER A 226 -60.83 19.14 16.25
C SER A 226 -59.45 19.80 16.17
N VAL A 227 -58.92 19.91 14.96
CA VAL A 227 -57.67 20.61 14.68
C VAL A 227 -57.94 21.66 13.62
N GLU A 228 -57.49 22.89 13.87
CA GLU A 228 -57.53 23.99 12.86
C GLU A 228 -56.53 23.75 11.74
N ASP A 229 -56.55 24.62 10.75
CA ASP A 229 -55.61 24.61 9.64
C ASP A 229 -54.16 24.81 10.18
N GLY A 230 -53.24 24.18 9.51
CA GLY A 230 -51.80 24.21 9.85
C GLY A 230 -50.94 23.41 8.89
N ALA A 231 -49.70 23.21 9.28
CA ALA A 231 -48.76 22.43 8.51
C ALA A 231 -47.78 21.64 9.35
N ILE A 232 -47.29 20.52 8.83
CA ILE A 232 -46.09 19.86 9.29
C ILE A 232 -44.89 20.48 8.59
N VAL A 233 -43.81 20.73 9.33
CA VAL A 233 -42.65 21.43 8.76
C VAL A 233 -41.46 20.49 8.66
N ILE A 234 -40.88 20.40 7.45
CA ILE A 234 -39.65 19.63 7.18
C ILE A 234 -38.44 20.55 7.07
N TRP A 235 -37.27 19.96 7.23
CA TRP A 235 -36.00 20.61 6.95
C TRP A 235 -35.22 19.82 5.91
N THR A 236 -34.62 20.51 4.91
CA THR A 236 -33.77 19.88 3.91
C THR A 236 -32.67 20.82 3.43
N THR A 237 -31.48 20.25 3.11
CA THR A 237 -30.36 20.92 2.42
C THR A 237 -30.40 20.73 0.89
N THR A 238 -31.41 20.01 0.38
CA THR A 238 -31.55 19.69 -1.04
C THR A 238 -32.93 20.16 -1.56
N PRO A 239 -33.18 21.48 -1.65
CA PRO A 239 -34.49 22.01 -2.11
C PRO A 239 -34.91 21.44 -3.47
N TRP A 240 -33.95 21.10 -4.33
CA TRP A 240 -34.21 20.51 -5.64
C TRP A 240 -34.93 19.15 -5.59
N THR A 241 -35.00 18.49 -4.42
CA THR A 241 -35.79 17.24 -4.29
C THR A 241 -37.25 17.48 -3.93
N ILE A 242 -37.66 18.69 -3.52
CA ILE A 242 -39.02 19.03 -3.14
C ILE A 242 -40.06 18.72 -4.27
N PRO A 243 -39.79 19.04 -5.58
CA PRO A 243 -40.69 18.66 -6.64
C PRO A 243 -40.98 17.16 -6.74
N SER A 244 -40.08 16.33 -6.19
CA SER A 244 -40.20 14.87 -6.20
C SER A 244 -40.65 14.28 -4.87
N ASN A 245 -41.05 15.09 -3.89
CA ASN A 245 -41.53 14.61 -2.61
C ASN A 245 -42.70 13.65 -2.77
N GLN A 246 -42.68 12.52 -2.04
CA GLN A 246 -43.74 11.51 -2.07
C GLN A 246 -44.19 11.02 -0.69
N ALA A 247 -43.38 11.29 0.36
CA ALA A 247 -43.70 10.96 1.73
C ALA A 247 -43.01 11.91 2.72
N LEU A 248 -43.40 11.84 3.97
CA LEU A 248 -42.74 12.45 5.11
C LEU A 248 -42.39 11.35 6.10
N ASN A 249 -41.22 11.37 6.74
CA ASN A 249 -40.82 10.34 7.68
C ASN A 249 -40.69 10.92 9.10
N LEU A 250 -41.20 10.18 10.06
CA LEU A 250 -41.21 10.46 11.48
C LEU A 250 -40.54 9.31 12.23
N HIS A 251 -39.90 9.63 13.35
CA HIS A 251 -39.44 8.57 14.24
C HIS A 251 -40.59 8.05 15.09
N PRO A 252 -40.80 6.74 15.24
CA PRO A 252 -41.95 6.23 15.98
C PRO A 252 -42.02 6.65 17.45
N GLU A 253 -40.88 6.80 18.12
CA GLU A 253 -40.77 7.07 19.55
C GLU A 253 -40.59 8.56 19.90
N ILE A 254 -40.21 9.41 18.92
CA ILE A 254 -40.07 10.86 19.17
C ILE A 254 -41.47 11.47 19.41
N GLU A 255 -41.57 12.33 20.43
CA GLU A 255 -42.78 13.15 20.65
C GLU A 255 -42.83 14.32 19.65
N TYR A 256 -43.90 14.44 18.94
CA TYR A 256 -44.21 15.57 18.05
C TYR A 256 -45.21 16.50 18.73
N ALA A 257 -44.96 17.79 18.59
CA ALA A 257 -45.77 18.82 19.19
C ALA A 257 -46.63 19.54 18.17
N LEU A 258 -47.90 19.73 18.44
CA LEU A 258 -48.80 20.65 17.78
C LEU A 258 -48.68 22.01 18.46
N VAL A 259 -48.16 22.98 17.72
CA VAL A 259 -47.80 24.30 18.27
C VAL A 259 -48.69 25.37 17.67
N ARG A 260 -49.37 26.14 18.49
CA ARG A 260 -50.13 27.34 18.07
C ARG A 260 -49.16 28.49 17.97
N VAL A 261 -49.06 29.14 16.81
CA VAL A 261 -48.07 30.18 16.52
C VAL A 261 -48.65 31.54 16.20
N THR A 262 -47.88 32.57 16.49
CA THR A 262 -48.19 34.00 16.20
C THR A 262 -46.91 34.67 15.70
N PRO A 263 -46.94 35.46 14.60
CA PRO A 263 -48.11 35.72 13.71
C PRO A 263 -48.55 34.45 12.98
N VAL A 264 -49.78 34.39 12.54
CA VAL A 264 -50.37 33.23 11.86
C VAL A 264 -49.84 33.12 10.45
N PRO A 265 -49.21 31.99 10.08
CA PRO A 265 -48.74 31.72 8.71
C PRO A 265 -49.90 31.57 7.71
N LYS A 266 -49.61 31.64 6.40
CA LYS A 266 -50.60 31.58 5.32
C LYS A 266 -51.46 30.31 5.36
N PHE A 267 -50.95 29.21 5.84
CA PHE A 267 -51.62 27.90 5.87
C PHE A 267 -52.34 27.61 7.18
N GLY A 268 -52.37 28.54 8.14
CA GLY A 268 -53.10 28.39 9.42
C GLY A 268 -52.23 28.57 10.65
N PRO A 269 -52.88 28.56 11.86
CA PRO A 269 -52.20 28.89 13.13
C PRO A 269 -51.40 27.74 13.74
N LEU A 270 -51.43 26.51 13.19
CA LEU A 270 -50.84 25.35 13.79
C LEU A 270 -49.62 24.84 13.04
N LEU A 271 -48.56 24.53 13.79
CA LEU A 271 -47.36 23.87 13.29
C LEU A 271 -47.14 22.53 13.99
N LEU A 272 -46.72 21.53 13.22
CA LEU A 272 -46.37 20.20 13.69
C LEU A 272 -44.87 19.94 13.45
N ILE A 273 -44.12 19.75 14.54
CA ILE A 273 -42.67 19.47 14.54
C ILE A 273 -42.32 18.61 15.75
N ALA A 274 -41.09 18.06 15.81
CA ALA A 274 -40.60 17.36 16.99
C ALA A 274 -40.61 18.31 18.21
N LYS A 275 -41.09 17.82 19.34
CA LYS A 275 -41.23 18.60 20.57
C LYS A 275 -39.91 19.23 21.04
N GLU A 276 -38.81 18.47 20.93
CA GLU A 276 -37.48 18.93 21.31
C GLU A 276 -36.96 20.07 20.44
N ARG A 277 -37.54 20.25 19.24
CA ARG A 277 -37.14 21.28 18.29
C ARG A 277 -37.97 22.55 18.36
N VAL A 278 -39.06 22.58 19.13
CA VAL A 278 -40.00 23.69 19.14
C VAL A 278 -39.32 25.02 19.41
N GLU A 279 -38.56 25.14 20.48
CA GLU A 279 -37.90 26.40 20.84
C GLU A 279 -36.93 26.89 19.78
N ALA A 280 -36.08 25.98 19.27
CA ALA A 280 -35.08 26.31 18.24
C ALA A 280 -35.75 26.72 16.92
N CYS A 281 -36.77 26.02 16.51
CA CYS A 281 -37.51 26.30 15.27
C CYS A 281 -38.29 27.62 15.35
N LEU A 282 -39.04 27.86 16.43
CA LEU A 282 -39.76 29.11 16.60
C LEU A 282 -38.83 30.32 16.60
N LYS A 283 -37.69 30.20 17.25
CA LYS A 283 -36.65 31.25 17.25
C LYS A 283 -36.12 31.50 15.85
N ALA A 284 -35.79 30.43 15.08
CA ALA A 284 -35.30 30.57 13.70
C ALA A 284 -36.33 31.19 12.77
N TRP A 285 -37.61 30.89 12.98
CA TRP A 285 -38.72 31.40 12.15
C TRP A 285 -39.26 32.77 12.62
N ASN A 286 -38.73 33.27 13.74
CA ASN A 286 -39.15 34.52 14.34
C ASN A 286 -40.65 34.52 14.68
N LEU A 287 -41.12 33.39 15.25
CA LEU A 287 -42.49 33.16 15.73
C LEU A 287 -42.50 32.97 17.22
N GLU A 288 -43.65 33.36 17.84
CA GLU A 288 -44.00 32.95 19.19
C GLU A 288 -44.99 31.79 19.12
N GLY A 289 -44.93 30.84 20.06
CA GLY A 289 -45.85 29.71 20.03
C GLY A 289 -46.03 29.00 21.35
N GLU A 290 -47.17 28.31 21.46
CA GLU A 290 -47.53 27.47 22.59
C GLU A 290 -47.84 26.06 22.13
N VAL A 291 -47.25 25.06 22.80
CA VAL A 291 -47.57 23.66 22.56
C VAL A 291 -48.95 23.35 23.08
N ILE A 292 -49.89 23.02 22.19
CA ILE A 292 -51.27 22.72 22.57
C ILE A 292 -51.54 21.23 22.79
N ALA A 293 -50.79 20.36 22.14
CA ALA A 293 -50.84 18.90 22.30
C ALA A 293 -49.53 18.23 21.84
N THR A 294 -49.29 17.02 22.34
CA THR A 294 -48.16 16.17 21.87
C THR A 294 -48.65 14.75 21.57
N ALA A 295 -47.97 14.10 20.63
CA ALA A 295 -48.22 12.71 20.27
C ALA A 295 -46.92 12.03 19.84
N PRO A 296 -46.74 10.74 20.11
CA PRO A 296 -45.59 10.01 19.56
C PRO A 296 -45.75 9.88 18.04
N GLY A 297 -44.61 9.82 17.32
CA GLY A 297 -44.63 9.69 15.85
C GLY A 297 -45.43 8.49 15.36
N ALA A 298 -45.43 7.39 16.11
CA ALA A 298 -46.27 6.23 15.82
C ALA A 298 -47.75 6.55 15.66
N ALA A 299 -48.30 7.51 16.42
CA ALA A 299 -49.69 7.93 16.32
C ALA A 299 -50.01 8.71 15.04
N LEU A 300 -49.00 9.27 14.39
CA LEU A 300 -49.13 10.07 13.19
C LEU A 300 -48.98 9.25 11.90
N SER A 301 -48.68 7.94 12.02
CA SER A 301 -48.46 7.04 10.90
C SER A 301 -49.63 7.02 9.91
N GLY A 302 -49.33 7.16 8.62
CA GLY A 302 -50.31 7.12 7.54
C GLY A 302 -51.21 8.38 7.40
N ILE A 303 -50.99 9.41 8.22
CA ILE A 303 -51.65 10.70 8.03
C ILE A 303 -51.07 11.41 6.86
N GLU A 304 -51.93 11.98 6.00
CA GLU A 304 -51.54 12.61 4.74
C GLU A 304 -51.44 14.13 4.90
N PHE A 305 -50.47 14.72 4.23
CA PHE A 305 -50.23 16.15 4.15
C PHE A 305 -50.21 16.59 2.69
N ARG A 306 -50.54 17.83 2.42
CA ARG A 306 -50.61 18.37 1.05
C ARG A 306 -49.22 18.85 0.59
N HIS A 307 -48.87 18.57 -0.64
CA HIS A 307 -47.61 19.06 -1.20
C HIS A 307 -47.61 20.61 -1.22
N PRO A 308 -46.51 21.29 -0.84
CA PRO A 308 -46.46 22.74 -0.69
C PRO A 308 -46.72 23.54 -1.99
N LEU A 309 -46.44 22.94 -3.13
CA LEU A 309 -46.64 23.58 -4.45
C LEU A 309 -47.98 23.22 -5.11
N ALA A 310 -48.88 22.53 -4.43
CA ALA A 310 -50.15 22.04 -4.98
C ALA A 310 -51.01 23.18 -5.60
N GLN A 311 -50.94 24.39 -5.07
CA GLN A 311 -51.68 25.53 -5.55
C GLN A 311 -51.27 26.07 -6.93
N PHE A 312 -50.06 25.74 -7.39
CA PHE A 312 -49.50 26.27 -8.62
C PHE A 312 -49.73 25.38 -9.83
N ASN A 313 -49.80 24.07 -9.60
CA ASN A 313 -49.98 23.15 -10.73
C ASN A 313 -50.56 21.81 -10.24
N ALA A 314 -51.50 21.26 -11.04
CA ALA A 314 -52.15 19.99 -10.77
C ALA A 314 -51.17 18.80 -10.63
N ALA A 315 -49.99 18.88 -11.22
CA ALA A 315 -48.94 17.86 -11.04
C ALA A 315 -48.44 17.77 -9.61
N TYR A 316 -48.59 18.80 -8.80
CA TYR A 316 -48.23 18.84 -7.38
C TYR A 316 -49.44 18.66 -6.45
N ASP A 317 -50.71 18.55 -7.00
CA ASP A 317 -51.88 18.26 -6.18
C ASP A 317 -51.90 16.80 -5.75
N ARG A 318 -50.92 16.42 -4.96
CA ARG A 318 -50.75 15.09 -4.38
C ARG A 318 -50.54 15.20 -2.87
N LYS A 319 -50.82 14.11 -2.18
CA LYS A 319 -50.64 14.01 -0.76
C LYS A 319 -49.39 13.22 -0.40
N SER A 320 -48.72 13.63 0.65
CA SER A 320 -47.51 12.99 1.20
C SER A 320 -47.89 12.32 2.49
N PRO A 321 -47.97 10.97 2.54
CA PRO A 321 -48.23 10.25 3.80
C PRO A 321 -47.07 10.35 4.79
N ALA A 322 -47.36 10.34 6.07
CA ALA A 322 -46.37 10.18 7.12
C ALA A 322 -46.00 8.69 7.27
N TYR A 323 -44.79 8.35 7.02
CA TYR A 323 -44.20 7.02 7.25
C TYR A 323 -43.34 7.03 8.51
N LEU A 324 -43.04 5.84 9.03
CA LEU A 324 -42.18 5.69 10.17
C LEU A 324 -40.79 5.23 9.76
N GLY A 325 -39.76 5.83 10.35
CA GLY A 325 -38.36 5.46 10.08
C GLY A 325 -37.47 5.75 11.28
N ASP A 326 -36.76 4.72 11.74
CA ASP A 326 -35.85 4.81 12.91
C ASP A 326 -34.63 5.70 12.66
N TYR A 327 -34.34 6.03 11.38
CA TYR A 327 -33.27 6.93 10.98
C TYR A 327 -33.56 8.42 11.18
N VAL A 328 -34.80 8.78 11.50
CA VAL A 328 -35.19 10.16 11.76
C VAL A 328 -34.70 10.57 13.17
N THR A 329 -34.03 11.71 13.25
CA THR A 329 -33.52 12.25 14.52
C THR A 329 -34.07 13.63 14.79
N ALA A 330 -34.00 14.06 16.05
CA ALA A 330 -34.35 15.43 16.49
C ALA A 330 -33.10 16.28 16.81
N ASP A 331 -31.93 15.87 16.44
CA ASP A 331 -30.67 16.59 16.71
C ASP A 331 -30.55 17.89 15.92
N SER A 332 -31.12 17.91 14.72
CA SER A 332 -31.12 19.07 13.81
C SER A 332 -32.43 19.20 13.06
N GLY A 333 -32.64 20.33 12.39
CA GLY A 333 -33.84 20.59 11.60
C GLY A 333 -35.12 20.63 12.46
N THR A 334 -36.19 20.03 11.96
CA THR A 334 -37.53 20.01 12.56
C THR A 334 -37.92 18.68 13.18
N GLY A 335 -37.09 17.63 13.02
CA GLY A 335 -37.42 16.27 13.41
C GLY A 335 -38.39 15.56 12.45
N VAL A 336 -38.63 16.14 11.28
CA VAL A 336 -39.44 15.57 10.17
C VAL A 336 -38.58 15.52 8.90
N VAL A 337 -38.47 14.37 8.33
CA VAL A 337 -37.69 14.15 7.08
C VAL A 337 -38.66 14.12 5.89
N HIS A 338 -38.38 14.93 4.88
CA HIS A 338 -39.05 14.84 3.58
C HIS A 338 -38.44 13.73 2.76
N SER A 339 -39.26 12.90 2.11
CA SER A 339 -38.81 11.77 1.31
C SER A 339 -39.08 11.95 -0.17
N ALA A 340 -37.99 11.84 -0.92
CA ALA A 340 -37.99 11.73 -2.38
C ALA A 340 -37.26 10.42 -2.76
N PRO A 341 -37.98 9.30 -2.89
CA PRO A 341 -37.39 7.96 -2.98
C PRO A 341 -36.44 7.75 -4.18
N ALA A 342 -36.55 8.57 -5.20
CA ALA A 342 -35.60 8.54 -6.31
C ALA A 342 -34.21 9.11 -5.99
N TYR A 343 -34.05 9.84 -4.86
CA TYR A 343 -32.84 10.63 -4.55
C TYR A 343 -32.29 10.45 -3.13
N GLY A 344 -32.81 9.49 -2.39
CA GLY A 344 -32.32 9.10 -1.05
C GLY A 344 -32.43 7.60 -0.84
N ILE A 345 -31.41 6.99 -0.21
CA ILE A 345 -31.39 5.54 0.04
C ILE A 345 -32.43 5.19 1.10
N GLU A 346 -32.44 5.91 2.22
CA GLU A 346 -33.37 5.71 3.33
C GLU A 346 -34.81 6.01 2.87
N ASP A 347 -35.01 7.07 2.07
CA ASP A 347 -36.30 7.42 1.47
C ASP A 347 -36.83 6.29 0.57
N PHE A 348 -35.95 5.72 -0.25
CA PHE A 348 -36.27 4.59 -1.13
C PHE A 348 -36.70 3.38 -0.32
N ILE A 349 -35.94 3.00 0.69
CA ILE A 349 -36.21 1.84 1.55
C ILE A 349 -37.55 2.05 2.25
N SER A 350 -37.73 3.18 2.93
CA SER A 350 -38.97 3.52 3.64
C SER A 350 -40.20 3.46 2.73
N CYS A 351 -40.13 4.09 1.56
CA CYS A 351 -41.24 4.07 0.60
C CYS A 351 -41.55 2.65 0.07
N LYS A 352 -40.54 1.81 -0.14
CA LYS A 352 -40.72 0.40 -0.54
C LYS A 352 -41.37 -0.43 0.57
N GLU A 353 -40.95 -0.28 1.82
CA GLU A 353 -41.51 -0.95 2.97
C GLU A 353 -43.00 -0.58 3.21
N HIS A 354 -43.37 0.63 2.84
CA HIS A 354 -44.75 1.11 2.89
C HIS A 354 -45.54 0.84 1.58
N GLY A 355 -45.00 -0.03 0.71
CA GLY A 355 -45.74 -0.61 -0.42
C GLY A 355 -45.66 0.16 -1.73
N MET A 356 -44.86 1.22 -1.86
CA MET A 356 -44.62 1.88 -3.16
C MET A 356 -43.89 0.94 -4.12
N LYS A 357 -44.35 0.91 -5.36
CA LYS A 357 -43.72 0.14 -6.44
C LYS A 357 -42.70 1.01 -7.19
N ASP A 358 -41.80 0.37 -7.90
CA ASP A 358 -40.78 1.07 -8.71
C ASP A 358 -41.41 2.02 -9.73
N THR A 359 -42.60 1.69 -10.25
CA THR A 359 -43.36 2.51 -11.19
C THR A 359 -43.96 3.77 -10.57
N ASP A 360 -44.04 3.85 -9.25
CA ASP A 360 -44.66 4.96 -8.53
C ASP A 360 -43.69 6.09 -8.24
N PHE A 361 -42.40 5.84 -8.41
CA PHE A 361 -41.33 6.79 -8.07
C PHE A 361 -41.26 7.96 -9.07
N ILE A 362 -41.32 9.17 -8.55
CA ILE A 362 -41.17 10.41 -9.31
C ILE A 362 -39.68 10.72 -9.44
N SER A 363 -39.14 10.53 -10.65
CA SER A 363 -37.73 10.71 -10.96
C SER A 363 -37.50 11.67 -12.15
N PRO A 364 -37.73 12.98 -11.98
CA PRO A 364 -37.65 13.93 -13.07
C PRO A 364 -36.25 14.37 -13.46
N VAL A 365 -35.18 14.06 -12.65
CA VAL A 365 -33.81 14.46 -12.95
C VAL A 365 -33.19 13.50 -13.95
N MET A 366 -32.78 14.03 -15.10
CA MET A 366 -32.09 13.28 -16.15
C MET A 366 -30.62 13.02 -15.82
N GLY A 367 -29.93 12.22 -16.63
CA GLY A 367 -28.53 11.82 -16.41
C GLY A 367 -27.54 13.00 -16.50
N ASP A 368 -27.90 14.11 -17.11
CA ASP A 368 -27.12 15.36 -17.19
C ASP A 368 -27.39 16.33 -16.03
N GLY A 369 -28.24 15.97 -15.08
CA GLY A 369 -28.59 16.78 -13.92
C GLY A 369 -29.67 17.83 -14.16
N LYS A 370 -30.34 17.80 -15.31
CA LYS A 370 -31.46 18.66 -15.60
C LYS A 370 -32.77 17.94 -15.33
N TYR A 371 -33.80 18.71 -15.02
CA TYR A 371 -35.15 18.19 -15.00
C TYR A 371 -35.67 17.92 -16.41
N VAL A 372 -36.51 16.92 -16.54
CA VAL A 372 -37.26 16.68 -17.77
C VAL A 372 -38.09 17.95 -18.15
N ASP A 373 -38.22 18.23 -19.44
CA ASP A 373 -38.89 19.45 -19.93
C ASP A 373 -40.32 19.56 -19.45
N SER A 374 -40.98 18.43 -19.21
CA SER A 374 -42.37 18.33 -18.77
C SER A 374 -42.56 18.62 -17.26
N LEU A 375 -41.50 18.78 -16.46
CA LEU A 375 -41.67 19.08 -15.04
C LEU A 375 -42.26 20.48 -14.87
N ALA A 376 -43.45 20.54 -14.27
CA ALA A 376 -44.11 21.79 -13.98
C ALA A 376 -43.22 22.74 -13.19
N LEU A 377 -43.20 24.02 -13.55
CA LEU A 377 -42.43 25.13 -12.95
C LEU A 377 -40.90 25.09 -13.15
N PHE A 378 -40.28 23.91 -13.25
CA PHE A 378 -38.81 23.77 -13.16
C PHE A 378 -38.19 23.02 -14.34
N GLY A 379 -38.97 22.61 -15.34
CA GLY A 379 -38.51 21.87 -16.50
C GLY A 379 -37.28 22.49 -17.19
N SER A 380 -36.39 21.68 -17.71
CA SER A 380 -35.13 22.05 -18.38
C SER A 380 -34.05 22.74 -17.50
N LEU A 381 -34.36 23.13 -16.27
CA LEU A 381 -33.35 23.68 -15.33
C LEU A 381 -32.41 22.60 -14.81
N SER A 382 -31.14 22.95 -14.63
CA SER A 382 -30.26 22.10 -13.78
C SER A 382 -30.79 22.13 -12.35
N ILE A 383 -30.56 21.02 -11.60
CA ILE A 383 -31.02 20.98 -10.21
C ILE A 383 -30.36 22.07 -9.34
N TRP A 384 -29.15 22.50 -9.68
CA TRP A 384 -28.46 23.58 -8.99
C TRP A 384 -29.07 24.95 -9.28
N ASP A 385 -29.42 25.22 -10.54
CA ASP A 385 -30.10 26.46 -10.96
C ASP A 385 -31.55 26.51 -10.50
N ALA A 386 -32.14 25.35 -10.25
CA ALA A 386 -33.51 25.23 -9.75
C ALA A 386 -33.66 25.60 -8.27
N ASN A 387 -32.62 25.43 -7.43
CA ASN A 387 -32.71 25.72 -6.01
C ASN A 387 -33.27 27.13 -5.70
N PRO A 388 -32.73 28.22 -6.24
CA PRO A 388 -33.30 29.56 -5.99
C PRO A 388 -34.75 29.72 -6.52
N LYS A 389 -35.11 29.06 -7.63
CA LYS A 389 -36.46 29.10 -8.18
C LYS A 389 -37.48 28.33 -7.33
N ILE A 390 -37.04 27.23 -6.72
CA ILE A 390 -37.84 26.45 -5.78
C ILE A 390 -38.09 27.27 -4.50
N VAL A 391 -37.03 27.91 -3.97
CA VAL A 391 -37.15 28.82 -2.82
C VAL A 391 -38.12 29.97 -3.12
N GLU A 392 -38.07 30.57 -4.31
CA GLU A 392 -38.99 31.60 -4.75
C GLU A 392 -40.44 31.07 -4.80
N ALA A 393 -40.70 29.92 -5.42
CA ALA A 393 -42.02 29.30 -5.51
C ALA A 393 -42.55 28.92 -4.09
N LEU A 394 -41.73 28.39 -3.21
CA LEU A 394 -42.14 28.10 -1.81
C LEU A 394 -42.48 29.37 -1.04
N THR A 395 -41.77 30.46 -1.31
CA THR A 395 -42.06 31.77 -0.71
C THR A 395 -43.42 32.30 -1.19
N GLU A 396 -43.69 32.27 -2.49
CA GLU A 396 -45.00 32.64 -3.07
C GLU A 396 -46.14 31.77 -2.51
N ALA A 397 -45.88 30.46 -2.38
CA ALA A 397 -46.84 29.55 -1.75
C ALA A 397 -47.12 29.89 -0.31
N GLY A 398 -46.26 30.64 0.33
CA GLY A 398 -46.26 30.87 1.83
C GLY A 398 -45.84 29.64 2.58
N ALA A 399 -45.17 28.68 1.97
CA ALA A 399 -44.74 27.43 2.57
C ALA A 399 -43.28 27.47 3.02
N LEU A 400 -42.50 28.47 2.67
CA LEU A 400 -41.13 28.64 3.17
C LEU A 400 -41.17 29.27 4.58
N MET A 401 -40.71 28.52 5.59
CA MET A 401 -40.60 29.01 6.96
C MET A 401 -39.28 29.71 7.21
N HIS A 402 -38.21 29.14 6.69
CA HIS A 402 -36.83 29.64 6.84
C HIS A 402 -35.94 29.20 5.72
N VAL A 403 -34.91 30.00 5.45
CA VAL A 403 -33.82 29.66 4.54
C VAL A 403 -32.50 30.20 5.08
N GLU A 404 -31.49 29.36 5.12
CA GLU A 404 -30.12 29.75 5.52
C GLU A 404 -29.08 29.10 4.62
N LYS A 405 -27.85 29.65 4.67
CA LYS A 405 -26.71 29.00 4.03
C LYS A 405 -26.10 28.00 4.99
N HIS A 406 -26.16 26.75 4.62
CA HIS A 406 -25.66 25.65 5.42
C HIS A 406 -24.37 25.06 4.85
N LYS A 407 -23.31 25.06 5.66
CA LYS A 407 -22.03 24.43 5.29
C LYS A 407 -22.01 23.01 5.81
N HIS A 408 -21.81 22.07 4.91
CA HIS A 408 -21.76 20.65 5.23
C HIS A 408 -20.78 19.88 4.33
N SER A 409 -20.42 18.67 4.72
CA SER A 409 -19.68 17.72 3.91
C SER A 409 -20.61 17.12 2.88
N TYR A 410 -20.23 17.16 1.58
CA TYR A 410 -21.07 16.71 0.50
C TYR A 410 -20.32 15.76 -0.45
N MET A 411 -21.03 14.82 -1.07
CA MET A 411 -20.49 13.84 -2.00
C MET A 411 -20.01 14.50 -3.29
N HIS A 412 -18.81 14.14 -3.73
CA HIS A 412 -18.19 14.59 -4.98
C HIS A 412 -17.65 13.41 -5.77
N CYS A 413 -17.67 13.54 -7.08
CA CYS A 413 -16.98 12.60 -7.97
C CYS A 413 -15.47 12.65 -7.75
N TRP A 414 -14.85 11.52 -7.50
CA TRP A 414 -13.40 11.42 -7.25
C TRP A 414 -12.52 11.96 -8.39
N ARG A 415 -13.05 11.97 -9.62
CA ARG A 415 -12.34 12.41 -10.85
C ARG A 415 -12.62 13.85 -11.22
N HIS A 416 -13.90 14.21 -11.31
CA HIS A 416 -14.29 15.55 -11.72
C HIS A 416 -14.25 16.56 -10.58
N LYS A 417 -14.25 16.07 -9.32
CA LYS A 417 -14.33 16.92 -8.11
C LYS A 417 -15.58 17.79 -8.08
N THR A 418 -16.61 17.37 -8.80
CA THR A 418 -17.91 18.01 -8.84
C THR A 418 -18.92 17.29 -7.98
N PRO A 419 -19.94 17.99 -7.45
CA PRO A 419 -20.98 17.38 -6.63
C PRO A 419 -21.76 16.31 -7.40
N ILE A 420 -22.08 15.22 -6.72
CA ILE A 420 -22.90 14.12 -7.24
C ILE A 420 -24.19 14.00 -6.43
N ILE A 421 -25.13 13.21 -6.94
CA ILE A 421 -26.38 12.92 -6.24
C ILE A 421 -26.64 11.40 -6.15
N TYR A 422 -27.53 11.00 -5.26
CA TYR A 422 -28.22 9.74 -5.44
C TYR A 422 -29.27 9.90 -6.53
N ARG A 423 -29.36 8.91 -7.45
CA ARG A 423 -30.35 8.87 -8.53
C ARG A 423 -30.83 7.45 -8.74
N ALA A 424 -32.14 7.22 -8.60
CA ALA A 424 -32.73 5.93 -8.91
C ALA A 424 -32.61 5.62 -10.41
N THR A 425 -31.89 4.55 -10.71
CA THR A 425 -31.70 4.02 -12.06
C THR A 425 -31.72 2.50 -12.03
N SER A 426 -32.14 1.90 -13.14
CA SER A 426 -32.00 0.45 -13.33
C SER A 426 -30.53 0.12 -13.59
N GLN A 427 -29.92 -0.60 -12.67
CA GLN A 427 -28.53 -1.01 -12.74
C GLN A 427 -28.39 -2.52 -12.48
N TRP A 428 -27.21 -3.07 -12.75
CA TRP A 428 -26.82 -4.41 -12.37
C TRP A 428 -26.03 -4.38 -11.07
N PHE A 429 -26.43 -5.20 -10.12
CA PHE A 429 -25.85 -5.25 -8.79
C PHE A 429 -25.31 -6.63 -8.45
N ALA A 430 -24.20 -6.71 -7.71
CA ALA A 430 -23.85 -7.87 -6.93
C ALA A 430 -24.39 -7.65 -5.50
N GLY A 431 -25.25 -8.56 -5.04
CA GLY A 431 -25.95 -8.42 -3.76
C GLY A 431 -25.09 -8.85 -2.59
N MET A 432 -24.90 -7.98 -1.62
CA MET A 432 -24.11 -8.29 -0.41
C MET A 432 -24.82 -9.30 0.49
N ASP A 433 -26.13 -9.20 0.62
CA ASP A 433 -26.94 -10.06 1.50
C ASP A 433 -27.67 -11.18 0.74
N VAL A 434 -27.15 -11.52 -0.44
CA VAL A 434 -27.62 -12.63 -1.27
C VAL A 434 -26.80 -13.87 -0.98
N ALA A 435 -27.47 -14.99 -0.69
CA ALA A 435 -26.86 -16.30 -0.62
C ALA A 435 -26.77 -16.93 -2.02
N PRO A 436 -25.78 -17.79 -2.30
CA PRO A 436 -25.70 -18.49 -3.58
C PRO A 436 -26.87 -19.47 -3.76
N LYS A 437 -27.24 -19.78 -5.00
CA LYS A 437 -28.38 -20.67 -5.35
C LYS A 437 -28.24 -22.09 -4.82
N ASP A 438 -26.99 -22.54 -4.68
CA ASP A 438 -26.65 -23.87 -4.15
C ASP A 438 -26.63 -23.91 -2.59
N GLY A 439 -26.96 -22.79 -1.96
CA GLY A 439 -27.01 -22.66 -0.50
C GLY A 439 -25.66 -22.26 0.09
N GLY A 440 -25.69 -21.69 1.29
CA GLY A 440 -24.51 -21.25 2.00
C GLY A 440 -24.66 -19.85 2.59
N PRO A 441 -23.57 -19.26 3.12
CA PRO A 441 -23.58 -17.92 3.67
C PRO A 441 -23.79 -16.88 2.56
N THR A 442 -24.33 -15.73 2.93
CA THR A 442 -24.41 -14.56 2.05
C THR A 442 -23.01 -14.08 1.64
N LEU A 443 -22.93 -13.24 0.61
CA LEU A 443 -21.65 -12.66 0.20
C LEU A 443 -20.99 -11.88 1.35
N ARG A 444 -21.78 -11.12 2.13
CA ARG A 444 -21.27 -10.38 3.30
C ARG A 444 -20.71 -11.32 4.35
N GLU A 445 -21.43 -12.36 4.72
CA GLU A 445 -20.97 -13.36 5.70
C GLU A 445 -19.70 -14.08 5.23
N SER A 446 -19.64 -14.48 3.96
CA SER A 446 -18.45 -15.10 3.35
C SER A 446 -17.26 -14.16 3.37
N ALA A 447 -17.45 -12.90 3.04
CA ALA A 447 -16.38 -11.90 3.03
C ALA A 447 -15.86 -11.60 4.44
N LEU A 448 -16.74 -11.46 5.43
CA LEU A 448 -16.36 -11.27 6.84
C LEU A 448 -15.59 -12.48 7.38
N ALA A 449 -16.04 -13.70 7.10
CA ALA A 449 -15.34 -14.93 7.46
C ALA A 449 -13.96 -15.02 6.77
N GLY A 450 -13.89 -14.57 5.50
CA GLY A 450 -12.63 -14.50 4.76
C GLY A 450 -11.63 -13.53 5.37
N ILE A 451 -12.10 -12.39 5.88
CA ILE A 451 -11.25 -11.43 6.61
C ILE A 451 -10.70 -12.07 7.88
N ASP A 452 -11.52 -12.83 8.62
CA ASP A 452 -11.08 -13.52 9.84
C ASP A 452 -10.00 -14.58 9.58
N ALA A 453 -10.03 -15.21 8.40
CA ALA A 453 -9.06 -16.20 7.97
C ALA A 453 -7.77 -15.62 7.36
N THR A 454 -7.73 -14.31 7.10
CA THR A 454 -6.61 -13.62 6.44
C THR A 454 -5.62 -13.07 7.48
N ALA A 455 -4.32 -13.21 7.22
CA ALA A 455 -3.28 -12.55 8.01
C ALA A 455 -3.11 -11.08 7.57
N PHE A 456 -2.91 -10.17 8.54
CA PHE A 456 -2.77 -8.74 8.27
C PHE A 456 -1.46 -8.18 8.79
N TYR A 457 -0.75 -7.45 7.93
CA TYR A 457 0.46 -6.72 8.22
C TYR A 457 0.30 -5.24 7.81
N PRO A 458 0.16 -4.30 8.76
CA PRO A 458 -0.02 -4.45 10.21
C PRO A 458 -1.42 -4.97 10.59
N ALA A 459 -1.55 -5.45 11.82
CA ALA A 459 -2.78 -6.07 12.33
C ALA A 459 -4.04 -5.17 12.29
N TRP A 460 -3.87 -3.85 12.37
CA TRP A 460 -5.00 -2.89 12.32
C TRP A 460 -5.79 -2.94 10.99
N GLY A 461 -5.16 -3.40 9.91
CA GLY A 461 -5.81 -3.55 8.60
C GLY A 461 -7.07 -4.42 8.65
N ARG A 462 -7.10 -5.43 9.54
CA ARG A 462 -8.25 -6.31 9.71
C ARG A 462 -9.50 -5.55 10.14
N ALA A 463 -9.41 -4.75 11.20
CA ALA A 463 -10.55 -3.98 11.71
C ALA A 463 -11.09 -2.99 10.67
N ARG A 464 -10.18 -2.36 9.92
CA ARG A 464 -10.55 -1.42 8.86
C ARG A 464 -11.32 -2.09 7.72
N LEU A 465 -10.80 -3.20 7.18
CA LEU A 465 -11.47 -3.92 6.09
C LEU A 465 -12.81 -4.51 6.56
N HIS A 466 -12.84 -5.07 7.78
CA HIS A 466 -14.06 -5.60 8.39
C HIS A 466 -15.17 -4.54 8.47
N ALA A 467 -14.87 -3.35 8.99
CA ALA A 467 -15.85 -2.27 9.09
C ALA A 467 -16.41 -1.84 7.72
N MET A 468 -15.55 -1.81 6.69
CA MET A 468 -15.95 -1.47 5.33
C MET A 468 -16.88 -2.52 4.72
N ILE A 469 -16.66 -3.81 4.96
CA ILE A 469 -17.51 -4.89 4.44
C ILE A 469 -18.83 -4.98 5.23
N ALA A 470 -18.77 -4.83 6.56
CA ALA A 470 -19.96 -4.96 7.41
C ALA A 470 -21.11 -4.01 7.01
N ASN A 471 -20.76 -2.79 6.59
CA ASN A 471 -21.73 -1.75 6.25
C ASN A 471 -21.83 -1.47 4.73
N ARG A 472 -21.22 -2.31 3.90
CA ARG A 472 -21.21 -2.10 2.46
C ARG A 472 -22.59 -2.28 1.85
N PRO A 473 -23.09 -1.33 1.02
CA PRO A 473 -24.28 -1.57 0.17
C PRO A 473 -23.98 -2.57 -0.95
N ASP A 474 -24.99 -3.02 -1.66
CA ASP A 474 -24.83 -3.84 -2.88
C ASP A 474 -23.88 -3.15 -3.86
N TRP A 475 -23.04 -3.94 -4.51
CA TRP A 475 -22.05 -3.42 -5.45
C TRP A 475 -22.70 -3.15 -6.82
N THR A 476 -22.81 -1.89 -7.20
CA THR A 476 -23.26 -1.50 -8.55
C THR A 476 -22.17 -1.86 -9.57
N LEU A 477 -22.41 -2.89 -10.36
CA LEU A 477 -21.46 -3.41 -11.37
C LEU A 477 -21.50 -2.64 -12.68
N SER A 478 -22.65 -2.13 -13.08
CA SER A 478 -22.84 -1.49 -14.40
C SER A 478 -22.36 -0.05 -14.44
N ARG A 479 -21.71 0.31 -15.54
CA ARG A 479 -21.27 1.67 -15.88
C ARG A 479 -21.75 2.05 -17.29
N GLN A 480 -22.21 3.28 -17.45
CA GLN A 480 -22.68 3.83 -18.74
C GLN A 480 -21.50 4.46 -19.48
N ARG A 481 -20.47 3.62 -19.77
CA ARG A 481 -19.23 4.05 -20.42
C ARG A 481 -18.94 3.19 -21.66
N GLN A 482 -17.90 3.58 -22.43
CA GLN A 482 -17.57 2.95 -23.72
C GLN A 482 -16.27 2.15 -23.68
N TRP A 483 -15.36 2.47 -22.74
CA TRP A 483 -14.07 1.81 -22.55
C TRP A 483 -14.06 0.98 -21.27
N GLY A 484 -14.34 -0.30 -21.40
CA GLY A 484 -14.40 -1.27 -20.30
C GLY A 484 -14.95 -2.61 -20.80
N THR A 485 -14.74 -3.65 -19.99
CA THR A 485 -15.26 -5.00 -20.28
C THR A 485 -16.78 -4.94 -20.29
N PRO A 486 -17.45 -5.37 -21.37
CA PRO A 486 -18.90 -5.27 -21.49
C PRO A 486 -19.60 -6.27 -20.58
N MET A 487 -20.74 -5.84 -20.01
CA MET A 487 -21.72 -6.76 -19.47
C MET A 487 -22.51 -7.35 -20.67
N ALA A 488 -21.97 -8.40 -21.25
CA ALA A 488 -22.37 -8.95 -22.54
C ALA A 488 -23.73 -9.67 -22.51
N PHE A 489 -24.74 -9.01 -21.98
CA PHE A 489 -26.09 -9.54 -21.84
C PHE A 489 -27.00 -9.19 -23.02
N PHE A 490 -27.88 -10.13 -23.38
CA PHE A 490 -29.04 -9.88 -24.20
C PHE A 490 -30.27 -9.78 -23.31
N VAL A 491 -30.94 -8.64 -23.35
CA VAL A 491 -32.04 -8.27 -22.46
C VAL A 491 -33.32 -8.17 -23.27
N HIS A 492 -34.39 -8.82 -22.83
CA HIS A 492 -35.66 -8.76 -23.49
C HIS A 492 -36.24 -7.33 -23.44
N LYS A 493 -36.62 -6.81 -24.59
CA LYS A 493 -37.03 -5.40 -24.76
C LYS A 493 -38.22 -4.98 -23.90
N GLU A 494 -39.20 -5.87 -23.72
CA GLU A 494 -40.42 -5.54 -22.96
C GLU A 494 -40.28 -5.87 -21.45
N THR A 495 -39.70 -7.02 -21.13
CA THR A 495 -39.66 -7.51 -19.73
C THR A 495 -38.42 -7.12 -18.98
N GLY A 496 -37.35 -6.73 -19.69
CA GLY A 496 -36.04 -6.49 -19.07
C GLY A 496 -35.33 -7.76 -18.56
N ALA A 497 -35.88 -8.94 -18.84
CA ALA A 497 -35.32 -10.21 -18.42
C ALA A 497 -34.12 -10.62 -19.29
N LEU A 498 -33.17 -11.34 -18.69
CA LEU A 498 -32.06 -11.95 -19.41
C LEU A 498 -32.55 -13.06 -20.34
N HIS A 499 -31.83 -13.24 -21.46
CA HIS A 499 -32.08 -14.36 -22.36
C HIS A 499 -31.92 -15.69 -21.61
N PRO A 500 -32.78 -16.71 -21.82
CA PRO A 500 -32.69 -18.00 -21.13
C PRO A 500 -31.35 -18.71 -21.31
N ARG A 501 -30.69 -18.55 -22.46
CA ARG A 501 -29.36 -19.11 -22.77
C ARG A 501 -28.22 -18.16 -22.39
N THR A 502 -28.37 -17.29 -21.43
CA THR A 502 -27.35 -16.26 -21.09
C THR A 502 -25.98 -16.88 -20.79
N ALA A 503 -25.91 -17.99 -20.06
CA ALA A 503 -24.61 -18.65 -19.77
C ALA A 503 -23.89 -19.11 -21.04
N GLU A 504 -24.60 -19.72 -21.98
CA GLU A 504 -24.06 -20.15 -23.26
C GLU A 504 -23.65 -18.94 -24.13
N LEU A 505 -24.49 -17.92 -24.17
CA LEU A 505 -24.23 -16.70 -24.95
C LEU A 505 -23.01 -15.93 -24.43
N LEU A 506 -22.83 -15.87 -23.12
CA LEU A 506 -21.63 -15.26 -22.51
C LEU A 506 -20.35 -15.98 -22.93
N GLU A 507 -20.38 -17.33 -22.95
CA GLU A 507 -19.20 -18.07 -23.42
C GLU A 507 -18.93 -17.85 -24.92
N GLN A 508 -19.96 -17.82 -25.75
CA GLN A 508 -19.81 -17.52 -27.18
C GLN A 508 -19.27 -16.12 -27.42
N VAL A 509 -19.67 -15.15 -26.61
CA VAL A 509 -19.11 -13.78 -26.67
C VAL A 509 -17.68 -13.77 -26.15
N ALA A 510 -17.37 -14.45 -25.04
CA ALA A 510 -16.04 -14.54 -24.49
C ALA A 510 -15.03 -15.11 -25.51
N GLN A 511 -15.41 -16.16 -26.25
CA GLN A 511 -14.58 -16.72 -27.33
C GLN A 511 -14.30 -15.72 -28.46
N ARG A 512 -15.25 -14.85 -28.80
CA ARG A 512 -15.05 -13.77 -29.79
C ARG A 512 -14.14 -12.66 -29.23
N VAL A 513 -14.34 -12.30 -27.97
CA VAL A 513 -13.50 -11.31 -27.28
C VAL A 513 -12.06 -11.79 -27.13
N GLU A 514 -11.86 -13.07 -26.90
CA GLU A 514 -10.52 -13.70 -26.83
C GLU A 514 -9.72 -13.52 -28.14
N GLN A 515 -10.40 -13.38 -29.26
CA GLN A 515 -9.79 -13.16 -30.59
C GLN A 515 -9.72 -11.69 -31.01
N GLY A 516 -10.68 -10.89 -30.63
CA GLY A 516 -10.86 -9.52 -31.13
C GLY A 516 -11.04 -8.42 -30.07
N GLY A 517 -10.82 -8.76 -28.78
CA GLY A 517 -11.02 -7.82 -27.69
C GLY A 517 -12.49 -7.46 -27.46
N ILE A 518 -12.75 -6.50 -26.56
CA ILE A 518 -14.10 -5.98 -26.28
C ILE A 518 -14.77 -5.38 -27.55
N GLU A 519 -13.98 -5.00 -28.52
CA GLU A 519 -14.42 -4.50 -29.82
C GLU A 519 -15.29 -5.55 -30.56
N ALA A 520 -15.04 -6.85 -30.32
CA ALA A 520 -15.83 -7.92 -30.89
C ALA A 520 -17.29 -7.93 -30.39
N TRP A 521 -17.54 -7.54 -29.13
CA TRP A 521 -18.90 -7.33 -28.63
C TRP A 521 -19.56 -6.12 -29.29
N GLN A 522 -18.80 -5.03 -29.43
CA GLN A 522 -19.34 -3.80 -30.04
C GLN A 522 -19.87 -4.03 -31.45
N THR A 523 -19.13 -4.77 -32.25
CA THR A 523 -19.47 -5.02 -33.68
C THR A 523 -20.40 -6.21 -33.90
N LEU A 524 -20.67 -7.03 -32.87
CA LEU A 524 -21.51 -8.21 -32.97
C LEU A 524 -22.94 -7.89 -33.36
N ASP A 525 -23.45 -8.45 -34.48
CA ASP A 525 -24.89 -8.45 -34.79
C ASP A 525 -25.59 -9.52 -33.89
N PRO A 526 -26.62 -9.13 -33.11
CA PRO A 526 -27.37 -10.08 -32.28
C PRO A 526 -27.91 -11.28 -33.05
N ARG A 527 -28.21 -11.13 -34.33
CA ARG A 527 -28.72 -12.20 -35.18
C ARG A 527 -27.75 -13.37 -35.36
N GLU A 528 -26.45 -13.09 -35.25
CA GLU A 528 -25.44 -14.16 -35.35
C GLU A 528 -25.56 -15.20 -34.23
N LEU A 529 -26.03 -14.77 -33.03
CA LEU A 529 -26.15 -15.64 -31.86
C LEU A 529 -27.60 -16.01 -31.55
N LEU A 530 -28.56 -15.12 -31.83
CA LEU A 530 -29.97 -15.25 -31.47
C LEU A 530 -30.86 -15.68 -32.65
N GLY A 531 -30.36 -15.60 -33.87
CA GLY A 531 -31.19 -15.88 -35.07
C GLY A 531 -32.47 -15.04 -35.08
N ASP A 532 -33.62 -15.69 -35.24
CA ASP A 532 -34.92 -15.01 -35.33
C ASP A 532 -35.39 -14.38 -34.00
N GLU A 533 -34.82 -14.79 -32.85
CA GLU A 533 -35.16 -14.19 -31.56
C GLU A 533 -34.54 -12.79 -31.39
N ALA A 534 -33.58 -12.39 -32.23
CA ALA A 534 -32.83 -11.14 -32.09
C ALA A 534 -33.76 -9.89 -32.04
N ASP A 535 -34.90 -9.92 -32.68
CA ASP A 535 -35.83 -8.81 -32.69
C ASP A 535 -36.52 -8.55 -31.34
N GLN A 536 -36.53 -9.57 -30.43
CA GLN A 536 -37.13 -9.46 -29.10
C GLN A 536 -36.13 -8.98 -28.06
N TYR A 537 -34.81 -9.03 -28.34
CA TYR A 537 -33.75 -8.71 -27.42
C TYR A 537 -32.93 -7.53 -27.87
N GLU A 538 -32.29 -6.87 -26.90
CA GLU A 538 -31.30 -5.83 -27.14
C GLU A 538 -29.98 -6.18 -26.44
N LYS A 539 -28.87 -5.75 -27.02
CA LYS A 539 -27.57 -5.83 -26.38
C LYS A 539 -27.51 -4.85 -25.23
N ASN A 540 -27.13 -5.32 -24.04
CA ASN A 540 -26.81 -4.42 -22.96
C ASN A 540 -25.59 -3.55 -23.35
N ARG A 541 -25.65 -2.26 -23.07
CA ARG A 541 -24.62 -1.28 -23.45
C ARG A 541 -23.67 -0.94 -22.31
N ASP A 542 -23.97 -1.41 -21.09
CA ASP A 542 -23.16 -1.11 -19.92
C ASP A 542 -21.84 -1.90 -19.95
N THR A 543 -20.83 -1.27 -19.41
CA THR A 543 -19.55 -1.91 -19.08
C THR A 543 -19.48 -2.25 -17.60
N LEU A 544 -18.61 -3.18 -17.23
CA LEU A 544 -18.32 -3.48 -15.83
C LEU A 544 -17.61 -2.30 -15.15
N ASP A 545 -17.82 -2.20 -13.85
CA ASP A 545 -17.00 -1.37 -12.96
C ASP A 545 -15.53 -1.80 -13.08
N VAL A 546 -14.62 -0.86 -13.26
CA VAL A 546 -13.17 -1.13 -13.38
C VAL A 546 -12.59 -1.88 -12.18
N TRP A 547 -13.21 -1.75 -11.00
CA TRP A 547 -12.82 -2.54 -9.82
C TRP A 547 -13.16 -4.04 -9.96
N PHE A 548 -14.03 -4.41 -10.89
CA PHE A 548 -14.26 -5.81 -11.24
C PHE A 548 -13.10 -6.36 -12.07
N ASP A 549 -12.55 -5.57 -13.00
CA ASP A 549 -11.41 -5.94 -13.84
C ASP A 549 -10.22 -6.31 -12.95
N SER A 550 -9.75 -5.36 -12.13
CA SER A 550 -8.64 -5.61 -11.20
C SER A 550 -9.00 -6.60 -10.10
N GLY A 551 -10.25 -6.60 -9.63
CA GLY A 551 -10.75 -7.50 -8.60
C GLY A 551 -10.77 -8.97 -9.01
N SER A 552 -10.94 -9.28 -10.30
CA SER A 552 -10.99 -10.64 -10.83
C SER A 552 -9.64 -11.20 -11.29
N THR A 553 -8.54 -10.43 -11.16
CA THR A 553 -7.20 -10.86 -11.62
C THR A 553 -6.71 -12.15 -10.96
N HIS A 554 -7.19 -12.48 -9.77
CA HIS A 554 -6.91 -13.78 -9.16
C HIS A 554 -7.45 -14.96 -9.96
N ALA A 555 -8.48 -14.77 -10.77
CA ALA A 555 -8.99 -15.75 -11.72
C ALA A 555 -8.30 -15.58 -13.08
N THR A 556 -8.36 -14.39 -13.66
CA THR A 556 -7.90 -14.11 -15.02
C THR A 556 -6.38 -14.14 -15.19
N VAL A 557 -5.61 -14.02 -14.11
CA VAL A 557 -4.14 -14.06 -14.13
C VAL A 557 -3.59 -15.29 -13.41
N LEU A 558 -4.02 -15.55 -12.15
CA LEU A 558 -3.52 -16.68 -11.36
C LEU A 558 -4.16 -18.03 -11.75
N GLY A 559 -5.21 -18.03 -12.58
CA GLY A 559 -5.88 -19.24 -13.03
C GLY A 559 -7.02 -19.72 -12.14
N GLY A 560 -7.41 -18.96 -11.11
CA GLY A 560 -8.50 -19.35 -10.21
C GLY A 560 -8.22 -20.57 -9.36
N LYS A 561 -9.24 -20.96 -8.58
CA LYS A 561 -9.13 -22.13 -7.72
C LYS A 561 -9.10 -23.42 -8.56
N ASP A 562 -8.13 -24.28 -8.26
CA ASP A 562 -7.95 -25.57 -8.94
C ASP A 562 -7.72 -25.45 -10.47
N GLY A 563 -7.32 -24.26 -10.95
CA GLY A 563 -7.05 -24.00 -12.36
C GLY A 563 -8.32 -23.97 -13.22
N ASP A 564 -9.44 -23.54 -12.65
CA ASP A 564 -10.75 -23.47 -13.33
C ASP A 564 -10.83 -22.34 -14.36
N PHE A 565 -9.88 -21.42 -14.37
CA PHE A 565 -9.55 -20.50 -15.46
C PHE A 565 -8.19 -20.85 -16.04
N ALA A 566 -7.97 -20.57 -17.31
CA ALA A 566 -6.64 -20.68 -17.90
C ALA A 566 -5.68 -19.71 -17.20
N GLY A 567 -6.10 -18.47 -17.02
CA GLY A 567 -5.30 -17.39 -16.48
C GLY A 567 -4.08 -17.06 -17.34
N SER A 568 -3.73 -15.81 -17.48
CA SER A 568 -2.58 -15.45 -18.33
C SER A 568 -1.24 -16.02 -17.82
N HIS A 569 -1.15 -16.30 -16.52
CA HIS A 569 0.02 -16.85 -15.83
C HIS A 569 -0.34 -18.02 -14.88
N GLY A 570 -1.49 -18.64 -15.07
CA GLY A 570 -1.99 -19.70 -14.19
C GLY A 570 -1.07 -20.92 -14.07
N ALA A 571 -0.33 -21.25 -15.11
CA ALA A 571 0.66 -22.33 -15.08
C ALA A 571 1.91 -22.00 -14.21
N GLU A 572 2.21 -20.74 -14.05
CA GLU A 572 3.45 -20.26 -13.40
C GLU A 572 3.21 -19.72 -11.99
N LEU A 573 2.02 -19.21 -11.72
CA LEU A 573 1.57 -18.70 -10.44
C LEU A 573 0.63 -19.70 -9.75
N ALA A 574 0.08 -19.35 -8.61
CA ALA A 574 -0.85 -20.20 -7.87
C ALA A 574 -1.97 -19.37 -7.23
N TRP A 575 -3.12 -20.02 -7.04
CA TRP A 575 -4.25 -19.51 -6.30
C TRP A 575 -4.46 -20.33 -5.00
N PRO A 576 -4.78 -19.70 -3.84
CA PRO A 576 -4.75 -18.25 -3.61
C PRO A 576 -3.32 -17.69 -3.58
N ALA A 577 -3.16 -16.38 -3.78
CA ALA A 577 -1.88 -15.72 -3.59
C ALA A 577 -1.44 -15.80 -2.12
N ASP A 578 -0.12 -15.90 -1.88
CA ASP A 578 0.41 -15.86 -0.51
C ASP A 578 0.32 -14.46 0.09
N LEU A 579 0.49 -13.43 -0.74
CA LEU A 579 0.50 -12.04 -0.30
C LEU A 579 -0.07 -11.09 -1.35
N TYR A 580 -0.96 -10.19 -0.90
CA TYR A 580 -1.29 -8.92 -1.57
C TYR A 580 -0.65 -7.77 -0.79
N LEU A 581 -0.04 -6.82 -1.48
CA LEU A 581 0.60 -5.67 -0.88
C LEU A 581 0.17 -4.39 -1.60
N GLU A 582 -0.48 -3.47 -0.88
CA GLU A 582 -0.88 -2.17 -1.41
C GLU A 582 -0.93 -1.09 -0.32
N GLY A 583 -1.20 0.15 -0.75
CA GLY A 583 -1.47 1.28 0.15
C GLY A 583 -2.77 1.14 0.93
N SER A 584 -2.89 1.92 2.00
CA SER A 584 -4.05 1.88 2.90
C SER A 584 -5.37 2.29 2.25
N ASP A 585 -5.36 2.98 1.12
CA ASP A 585 -6.53 3.29 0.29
C ASP A 585 -7.15 2.04 -0.34
N GLN A 586 -6.37 0.98 -0.55
CA GLN A 586 -6.83 -0.24 -1.20
C GLN A 586 -7.71 -1.15 -0.33
N HIS A 587 -7.90 -0.83 0.94
CA HIS A 587 -8.97 -1.43 1.74
C HIS A 587 -10.37 -1.12 1.18
N ARG A 588 -10.53 0.01 0.50
CA ARG A 588 -11.75 0.38 -0.25
C ARG A 588 -11.61 0.18 -1.76
N GLY A 589 -10.51 -0.35 -2.23
CA GLY A 589 -10.19 -0.59 -3.63
C GLY A 589 -9.94 -2.08 -3.92
N TRP A 590 -8.73 -2.42 -4.31
CA TRP A 590 -8.36 -3.73 -4.82
C TRP A 590 -8.45 -4.86 -3.79
N PHE A 591 -8.07 -4.64 -2.53
CA PHE A 591 -8.24 -5.65 -1.47
C PHE A 591 -9.71 -6.03 -1.31
N HIS A 592 -10.59 -5.06 -1.42
CA HIS A 592 -12.02 -5.16 -1.26
C HIS A 592 -12.67 -5.86 -2.46
N SER A 593 -12.41 -5.39 -3.70
CA SER A 593 -12.98 -5.98 -4.90
C SER A 593 -12.50 -7.40 -5.13
N SER A 594 -11.21 -7.70 -4.88
CA SER A 594 -10.67 -9.06 -4.95
C SER A 594 -11.31 -9.99 -3.93
N LEU A 595 -11.55 -9.50 -2.69
CA LEU A 595 -12.25 -10.28 -1.67
C LEU A 595 -13.65 -10.67 -2.14
N LEU A 596 -14.42 -9.70 -2.64
CA LEU A 596 -15.79 -9.94 -3.08
C LEU A 596 -15.86 -10.89 -4.27
N THR A 597 -15.03 -10.70 -5.29
CA THR A 597 -15.00 -11.61 -6.45
C THR A 597 -14.52 -13.01 -6.06
N GLY A 598 -13.51 -13.12 -5.18
CA GLY A 598 -13.07 -14.39 -4.63
C GLY A 598 -14.16 -15.11 -3.84
N CYS A 599 -14.90 -14.38 -3.00
CA CYS A 599 -16.02 -14.95 -2.25
C CYS A 599 -17.19 -15.33 -3.18
N MET A 600 -17.52 -14.53 -4.18
CA MET A 600 -18.58 -14.87 -5.16
C MET A 600 -18.22 -16.08 -5.99
N LEU A 601 -16.97 -16.23 -6.43
CA LEU A 601 -16.52 -17.35 -7.25
C LEU A 601 -16.29 -18.61 -6.42
N TYR A 602 -15.66 -18.50 -5.24
CA TYR A 602 -15.09 -19.64 -4.51
C TYR A 602 -15.49 -19.72 -3.04
N GLY A 603 -16.26 -18.77 -2.51
CA GLY A 603 -16.65 -18.71 -1.10
C GLY A 603 -15.50 -18.36 -0.13
N GLN A 604 -14.37 -17.88 -0.63
CA GLN A 604 -13.18 -17.61 0.19
C GLN A 604 -12.31 -16.52 -0.47
N PRO A 605 -11.45 -15.82 0.30
CA PRO A 605 -10.57 -14.78 -0.23
C PRO A 605 -9.51 -15.34 -1.18
N PRO A 606 -9.06 -14.57 -2.18
CA PRO A 606 -8.05 -15.01 -3.15
C PRO A 606 -6.62 -14.83 -2.64
N TYR A 607 -6.43 -14.47 -1.39
CA TYR A 607 -5.15 -14.21 -0.74
C TYR A 607 -5.12 -14.78 0.67
N LYS A 608 -3.90 -15.16 1.13
CA LYS A 608 -3.67 -15.63 2.51
C LYS A 608 -3.32 -14.50 3.46
N ALA A 609 -2.68 -13.45 2.95
CA ALA A 609 -2.24 -12.32 3.73
C ALA A 609 -2.37 -10.99 2.96
N LEU A 610 -2.63 -9.92 3.71
CA LEU A 610 -2.63 -8.54 3.24
C LEU A 610 -1.55 -7.73 3.96
N LEU A 611 -0.66 -7.10 3.19
CA LEU A 611 0.30 -6.13 3.71
C LEU A 611 -0.10 -4.73 3.25
N THR A 612 -0.15 -3.80 4.18
CA THR A 612 -0.59 -2.43 3.94
C THR A 612 0.49 -1.44 4.29
N HIS A 613 0.84 -0.55 3.36
CA HIS A 613 1.69 0.60 3.65
C HIS A 613 0.88 1.89 3.76
N GLY A 614 1.41 2.85 4.52
CA GLY A 614 0.82 4.18 4.65
C GLY A 614 1.04 5.07 3.43
N PHE A 615 0.48 6.28 3.50
CA PHE A 615 0.72 7.32 2.50
C PHE A 615 2.08 7.97 2.71
N VAL A 616 2.63 8.52 1.62
CA VAL A 616 3.82 9.34 1.68
C VAL A 616 3.43 10.80 1.90
N VAL A 617 4.05 11.41 2.90
CA VAL A 617 3.84 12.80 3.32
C VAL A 617 5.14 13.59 3.23
N ASP A 618 5.04 14.91 3.20
CA ASP A 618 6.24 15.78 3.24
C ASP A 618 6.90 15.78 4.64
N GLY A 619 8.01 16.47 4.78
CA GLY A 619 8.75 16.54 6.04
C GLY A 619 8.00 17.19 7.20
N GLN A 620 6.85 17.80 6.96
CA GLN A 620 5.94 18.37 7.96
C GLN A 620 4.68 17.51 8.20
N GLY A 621 4.63 16.31 7.62
CA GLY A 621 3.49 15.40 7.77
C GLY A 621 2.28 15.77 6.92
N ARG A 622 2.43 16.61 5.89
CA ARG A 622 1.32 17.04 5.02
C ARG A 622 1.26 16.18 3.76
N LYS A 623 0.03 15.88 3.34
CA LYS A 623 -0.21 15.22 2.05
C LYS A 623 0.43 16.00 0.90
N MET A 624 1.12 15.30 0.00
CA MET A 624 1.72 15.92 -1.18
C MET A 624 0.65 16.23 -2.23
N SER A 625 0.73 17.44 -2.80
CA SER A 625 -0.11 17.84 -3.94
C SER A 625 0.61 18.86 -4.81
N LYS A 626 0.25 18.88 -6.10
CA LYS A 626 0.80 19.87 -7.05
C LYS A 626 0.41 21.30 -6.67
N SER A 627 -0.77 21.49 -6.09
CA SER A 627 -1.27 22.80 -5.66
C SER A 627 -0.50 23.38 -4.46
N VAL A 628 -0.02 22.52 -3.56
CA VAL A 628 0.83 22.92 -2.41
C VAL A 628 2.30 23.07 -2.83
N GLY A 629 2.71 22.46 -3.95
CA GLY A 629 4.08 22.51 -4.45
C GLY A 629 5.09 21.66 -3.67
N ASN A 630 4.62 20.72 -2.84
CA ASN A 630 5.45 19.87 -1.98
C ASN A 630 5.68 18.46 -2.56
N VAL A 631 5.39 18.24 -3.84
CA VAL A 631 5.54 16.93 -4.49
C VAL A 631 7.00 16.60 -4.71
N ILE A 632 7.43 15.43 -4.25
CA ILE A 632 8.73 14.83 -4.56
C ILE A 632 8.51 13.70 -5.57
N ALA A 633 9.00 13.90 -6.79
CA ALA A 633 8.93 12.89 -7.84
C ALA A 633 10.04 11.86 -7.66
N PRO A 634 9.75 10.54 -7.75
CA PRO A 634 10.77 9.49 -7.63
C PRO A 634 11.84 9.58 -8.71
N GLN A 635 11.51 10.03 -9.92
CA GLN A 635 12.44 10.26 -11.02
C GLN A 635 13.52 11.29 -10.63
N LYS A 636 13.11 12.40 -10.02
CA LYS A 636 14.03 13.46 -9.57
C LYS A 636 15.05 12.93 -8.54
N VAL A 637 14.60 12.11 -7.60
CA VAL A 637 15.49 11.51 -6.59
C VAL A 637 16.42 10.50 -7.25
N SER A 638 15.91 9.62 -8.11
CA SER A 638 16.72 8.64 -8.83
C SER A 638 17.80 9.29 -9.72
N ASP A 639 17.49 10.41 -10.36
CA ASP A 639 18.41 11.11 -11.26
C ASP A 639 19.47 11.93 -10.51
N SER A 640 19.19 12.30 -9.25
CA SER A 640 20.13 13.11 -8.45
C SER A 640 20.93 12.29 -7.43
N LEU A 641 20.29 11.37 -6.71
CA LEU A 641 20.89 10.60 -5.62
C LEU A 641 21.04 9.10 -5.97
N GLY A 642 20.26 8.62 -6.92
CA GLY A 642 20.15 7.20 -7.27
C GLY A 642 18.89 6.54 -6.71
N ALA A 643 18.39 5.54 -7.43
CA ALA A 643 17.23 4.75 -7.01
C ALA A 643 17.51 3.93 -5.74
N GLU A 644 18.76 3.54 -5.52
CA GLU A 644 19.17 2.79 -4.33
C GLU A 644 18.97 3.58 -3.04
N ILE A 645 19.08 4.91 -3.09
CA ILE A 645 18.77 5.77 -1.94
C ILE A 645 17.28 5.78 -1.64
N LEU A 646 16.41 5.76 -2.66
CA LEU A 646 14.97 5.56 -2.46
C LEU A 646 14.67 4.18 -1.84
N ARG A 647 15.31 3.13 -2.34
CA ARG A 647 15.16 1.77 -1.82
C ARG A 647 15.57 1.69 -0.34
N LEU A 648 16.69 2.29 0.01
CA LEU A 648 17.17 2.33 1.39
C LEU A 648 16.25 3.18 2.29
N TRP A 649 15.74 4.32 1.78
CA TRP A 649 14.76 5.14 2.51
C TRP A 649 13.50 4.34 2.82
N VAL A 650 12.92 3.67 1.83
CA VAL A 650 11.72 2.83 2.01
C VAL A 650 11.97 1.74 3.05
N ALA A 651 13.09 1.02 2.93
CA ALA A 651 13.43 -0.08 3.83
C ALA A 651 13.77 0.38 5.25
N SER A 652 14.29 1.61 5.42
CA SER A 652 14.66 2.15 6.73
C SER A 652 13.53 2.92 7.44
N THR A 653 12.35 3.01 6.81
CA THR A 653 11.18 3.69 7.37
C THR A 653 10.15 2.65 7.82
N ASP A 654 9.48 2.90 8.94
CA ASP A 654 8.29 2.12 9.30
C ASP A 654 7.14 2.49 8.36
N TYR A 655 6.92 1.63 7.37
CA TYR A 655 5.89 1.84 6.34
C TYR A 655 4.46 1.55 6.81
N SER A 656 4.28 1.00 8.01
CA SER A 656 2.94 0.69 8.56
C SER A 656 2.10 1.93 8.86
N GLY A 657 2.74 3.08 9.01
CA GLY A 657 2.14 4.40 9.14
C GLY A 657 2.48 5.30 7.95
N GLU A 658 2.33 6.60 8.11
CA GLU A 658 2.71 7.58 7.09
C GLU A 658 4.24 7.64 6.93
N LEU A 659 4.72 7.64 5.69
CA LEU A 659 6.14 7.73 5.36
C LEU A 659 6.52 9.18 5.07
N SER A 660 7.32 9.78 5.92
CA SER A 660 7.83 11.13 5.68
C SER A 660 9.04 11.11 4.74
N ILE A 661 9.08 12.03 3.77
CA ILE A 661 10.21 12.25 2.87
C ILE A 661 10.54 13.73 2.77
N SER A 662 11.84 14.06 2.82
CA SER A 662 12.38 15.40 2.59
C SER A 662 13.85 15.31 2.20
N ASP A 663 14.41 16.39 1.69
CA ASP A 663 15.84 16.45 1.36
C ASP A 663 16.73 16.18 2.59
N GLU A 664 16.30 16.62 3.78
CA GLU A 664 17.03 16.34 5.02
C GLU A 664 17.01 14.86 5.39
N ILE A 665 15.86 14.20 5.27
CA ILE A 665 15.73 12.76 5.50
C ILE A 665 16.62 11.99 4.51
N LEU A 666 16.56 12.33 3.23
CA LEU A 666 17.36 11.69 2.20
C LEU A 666 18.88 11.88 2.42
N LYS A 667 19.33 13.04 2.91
CA LYS A 667 20.74 13.24 3.30
C LYS A 667 21.19 12.26 4.39
N ARG A 668 20.36 11.99 5.39
CA ARG A 668 20.66 11.00 6.45
C ARG A 668 20.75 9.58 5.87
N VAL A 669 19.86 9.25 4.94
CA VAL A 669 19.90 7.95 4.23
C VAL A 669 21.19 7.80 3.43
N VAL A 670 21.63 8.85 2.74
CA VAL A 670 22.92 8.88 2.00
C VAL A 670 24.10 8.63 2.93
N GLU A 671 24.11 9.21 4.12
CA GLU A 671 25.18 8.96 5.12
C GLU A 671 25.17 7.50 5.62
N GLY A 672 24.00 6.94 5.86
CA GLY A 672 23.86 5.50 6.18
C GLY A 672 24.41 4.61 5.05
N TYR A 673 24.07 4.91 3.82
CA TYR A 673 24.57 4.23 2.63
C TYR A 673 26.10 4.28 2.52
N ARG A 674 26.70 5.45 2.74
CA ARG A 674 28.16 5.63 2.69
C ARG A 674 28.90 4.72 3.69
N ARG A 675 28.37 4.61 4.89
CA ARG A 675 28.97 3.72 5.92
C ARG A 675 28.96 2.27 5.48
N ILE A 676 27.84 1.79 4.97
CA ILE A 676 27.73 0.44 4.41
C ILE A 676 28.73 0.24 3.26
N ARG A 677 28.78 1.16 2.33
CA ARG A 677 29.67 1.07 1.16
C ARG A 677 31.14 1.06 1.57
N ASN A 678 31.55 1.86 2.57
CA ASN A 678 32.90 1.86 3.09
C ASN A 678 33.26 0.51 3.72
N THR A 679 32.36 -0.10 4.46
CA THR A 679 32.56 -1.45 5.02
C THR A 679 32.76 -2.48 3.91
N LEU A 680 31.89 -2.50 2.91
CA LEU A 680 32.03 -3.40 1.75
C LEU A 680 33.37 -3.22 1.02
N ARG A 681 33.77 -1.97 0.81
CA ARG A 681 35.06 -1.67 0.19
C ARG A 681 36.24 -2.24 0.99
N PHE A 682 36.22 -2.09 2.34
CA PHE A 682 37.25 -2.65 3.21
C PHE A 682 37.32 -4.18 3.06
N LEU A 683 36.17 -4.83 3.11
CA LEU A 683 36.08 -6.30 3.01
C LEU A 683 36.63 -6.79 1.66
N LEU A 684 36.15 -6.21 0.56
CA LEU A 684 36.57 -6.60 -0.80
C LEU A 684 38.06 -6.34 -1.05
N ALA A 685 38.57 -5.23 -0.58
CA ALA A 685 39.99 -4.87 -0.77
C ALA A 685 40.93 -5.84 -0.04
N ASN A 686 40.53 -6.34 1.13
CA ASN A 686 41.31 -7.32 1.89
C ASN A 686 41.11 -8.78 1.41
N LEU A 687 40.21 -9.00 0.47
CA LEU A 687 39.98 -10.29 -0.18
C LEU A 687 40.56 -10.37 -1.61
N ALA A 688 41.12 -9.28 -2.12
CA ALA A 688 41.55 -9.19 -3.52
C ALA A 688 42.65 -10.21 -3.90
N ASP A 689 43.53 -10.56 -2.97
CA ASP A 689 44.61 -11.54 -3.11
C ASP A 689 44.28 -12.91 -2.50
N PHE A 690 43.03 -13.14 -2.12
CA PHE A 690 42.60 -14.38 -1.49
C PHE A 690 41.95 -15.32 -2.51
N ASP A 691 42.28 -16.60 -2.42
CA ASP A 691 41.66 -17.68 -3.21
C ASP A 691 40.91 -18.62 -2.26
N ALA A 692 39.60 -18.59 -2.33
CA ALA A 692 38.73 -19.39 -1.47
C ALA A 692 38.95 -20.91 -1.59
N VAL A 693 39.44 -21.40 -2.75
CA VAL A 693 39.64 -22.84 -2.99
C VAL A 693 40.90 -23.36 -2.33
N THR A 694 41.98 -22.58 -2.39
CA THR A 694 43.33 -23.05 -1.99
C THR A 694 43.79 -22.47 -0.70
N GLN A 695 43.16 -21.40 -0.18
CA GLN A 695 43.71 -20.65 0.97
C GLN A 695 42.72 -20.54 2.15
N SER A 696 41.52 -21.09 2.04
CA SER A 696 40.58 -21.12 3.16
C SER A 696 41.11 -21.99 4.31
N VAL A 697 40.94 -21.49 5.53
CA VAL A 697 41.30 -22.17 6.77
C VAL A 697 40.08 -22.87 7.34
N PRO A 698 40.20 -24.18 7.76
CA PRO A 698 39.05 -24.85 8.39
C PRO A 698 38.61 -24.13 9.66
N TYR A 699 37.31 -24.12 9.96
CA TYR A 699 36.74 -23.40 11.11
C TYR A 699 37.43 -23.67 12.44
N GLY A 700 37.74 -24.94 12.75
CA GLY A 700 38.44 -25.32 13.98
C GLY A 700 39.87 -24.81 14.08
N GLU A 701 40.48 -24.36 12.99
CA GLU A 701 41.82 -23.82 12.90
C GLU A 701 41.85 -22.28 12.80
N LEU A 702 40.69 -21.65 12.68
CA LEU A 702 40.55 -20.17 12.68
C LEU A 702 40.98 -19.62 14.05
N PHE A 703 41.46 -18.40 14.03
CA PHE A 703 41.74 -17.67 15.25
C PHE A 703 40.46 -17.45 16.08
N GLU A 704 40.60 -17.34 17.37
CA GLU A 704 39.44 -17.22 18.26
C GLU A 704 38.57 -16.00 17.95
N ILE A 705 39.18 -14.86 17.67
CA ILE A 705 38.44 -13.64 17.29
C ILE A 705 37.70 -13.80 15.95
N ASP A 706 38.27 -14.56 15.00
CA ASP A 706 37.63 -14.81 13.69
C ASP A 706 36.40 -15.73 13.85
N ARG A 707 36.50 -16.76 14.70
CA ARG A 707 35.36 -17.60 15.06
C ARG A 707 34.26 -16.80 15.76
N TYR A 708 34.65 -15.89 16.67
CA TYR A 708 33.70 -14.97 17.31
C TYR A 708 33.03 -14.04 16.29
N ALA A 709 33.78 -13.49 15.36
CA ALA A 709 33.21 -12.64 14.29
C ALA A 709 32.20 -13.40 13.45
N LEU A 710 32.45 -14.67 13.14
CA LEU A 710 31.49 -15.53 12.43
C LEU A 710 30.24 -15.82 13.26
N ALA A 711 30.40 -16.05 14.58
CA ALA A 711 29.28 -16.23 15.52
C ALA A 711 28.38 -14.99 15.59
N MET A 712 28.97 -13.77 15.66
CA MET A 712 28.24 -12.51 15.58
C MET A 712 27.51 -12.38 14.23
N THR A 713 28.14 -12.79 13.14
CA THR A 713 27.58 -12.75 11.79
C THR A 713 26.37 -13.68 11.70
N ALA A 714 26.45 -14.89 12.24
CA ALA A 714 25.35 -15.85 12.26
C ALA A 714 24.15 -15.31 13.06
N GLN A 715 24.39 -14.69 14.21
CA GLN A 715 23.36 -14.07 15.02
C GLN A 715 22.68 -12.93 14.25
N MET A 716 23.45 -12.03 13.67
CA MET A 716 22.93 -10.91 12.85
C MET A 716 22.12 -11.43 11.66
N GLN A 717 22.60 -12.46 10.97
CA GLN A 717 21.88 -13.08 9.85
C GLN A 717 20.51 -13.62 10.30
N ALA A 718 20.46 -14.35 11.40
CA ALA A 718 19.21 -14.88 11.95
C ALA A 718 18.21 -13.76 12.29
N GLU A 719 18.68 -12.68 12.93
CA GLU A 719 17.87 -11.52 13.28
C GLU A 719 17.31 -10.83 12.02
N VAL A 720 18.12 -10.61 11.01
CA VAL A 720 17.71 -9.95 9.74
C VAL A 720 16.74 -10.84 8.97
N GLN A 721 16.99 -12.14 8.86
CA GLN A 721 16.09 -13.08 8.18
C GLN A 721 14.72 -13.14 8.88
N ALA A 722 14.69 -13.20 10.22
CA ALA A 722 13.46 -13.17 10.98
C ALA A 722 12.65 -11.88 10.76
N ASN A 723 13.32 -10.74 10.60
CA ASN A 723 12.66 -9.49 10.25
C ASN A 723 12.11 -9.51 8.80
N TYR A 724 12.85 -10.06 7.84
CA TYR A 724 12.36 -10.24 6.46
C TYR A 724 11.12 -11.15 6.39
N GLU A 725 11.09 -12.22 7.19
CA GLU A 725 9.94 -13.13 7.25
C GLU A 725 8.67 -12.43 7.75
N ARG A 726 8.81 -11.49 8.69
CA ARG A 726 7.69 -10.69 9.23
C ARG A 726 7.42 -9.42 8.46
N TYR A 727 8.16 -9.16 7.39
CA TYR A 727 8.09 -7.92 6.60
C TYR A 727 8.50 -6.65 7.39
N ASP A 728 9.33 -6.78 8.43
CA ASP A 728 9.85 -5.68 9.25
C ASP A 728 11.20 -5.21 8.73
N PHE A 729 11.20 -4.36 7.70
CA PHE A 729 12.44 -3.99 7.02
C PHE A 729 13.28 -2.97 7.78
N HIS A 730 12.68 -2.01 8.49
CA HIS A 730 13.43 -0.99 9.18
C HIS A 730 14.29 -1.52 10.34
N PRO A 731 13.88 -2.53 11.16
CA PRO A 731 14.79 -3.17 12.11
C PRO A 731 15.89 -3.96 11.42
N ALA A 732 15.60 -4.59 10.27
CA ALA A 732 16.62 -5.30 9.50
C ALA A 732 17.71 -4.35 9.01
N VAL A 733 17.34 -3.19 8.43
CA VAL A 733 18.28 -2.14 8.01
C VAL A 733 19.08 -1.60 9.18
N SER A 734 18.44 -1.29 10.30
CA SER A 734 19.09 -0.81 11.51
C SER A 734 20.13 -1.82 12.02
N ARG A 735 19.77 -3.11 12.02
CA ARG A 735 20.70 -4.17 12.44
C ARG A 735 21.90 -4.31 11.51
N LEU A 736 21.68 -4.25 10.19
CA LEU A 736 22.76 -4.27 9.20
C LEU A 736 23.70 -3.06 9.34
N GLN A 737 23.14 -1.87 9.55
CA GLN A 737 23.94 -0.66 9.75
C GLN A 737 24.76 -0.71 11.04
N THR A 738 24.17 -1.16 12.14
CA THR A 738 24.86 -1.36 13.42
C THR A 738 25.97 -2.41 13.30
N PHE A 739 25.69 -3.51 12.60
CA PHE A 739 26.71 -4.54 12.36
C PHE A 739 27.90 -3.97 11.57
N CYS A 740 27.66 -3.23 10.50
CA CYS A 740 28.71 -2.61 9.71
C CYS A 740 29.53 -1.58 10.49
N SER A 741 28.87 -0.74 11.29
CA SER A 741 29.53 0.38 11.96
C SER A 741 30.18 -0.02 13.29
N GLU A 742 29.50 -0.82 14.11
CA GLU A 742 29.91 -1.12 15.47
C GLU A 742 30.59 -2.49 15.59
N ASP A 743 29.93 -3.54 15.13
CA ASP A 743 30.47 -4.89 15.27
C ASP A 743 31.69 -5.10 14.35
N LEU A 744 31.62 -4.65 13.12
CA LEU A 744 32.73 -4.70 12.18
C LEU A 744 33.66 -3.49 12.32
N GLY A 745 33.15 -2.29 12.00
CA GLY A 745 33.98 -1.09 11.84
C GLY A 745 34.74 -0.68 13.10
N ALA A 746 34.04 -0.53 14.22
CA ALA A 746 34.63 -0.06 15.47
C ALA A 746 35.34 -1.18 16.27
N PHE A 747 35.09 -2.45 15.94
CA PHE A 747 35.67 -3.57 16.68
C PHE A 747 36.48 -4.49 15.77
N TYR A 748 35.88 -5.42 15.07
CA TYR A 748 36.57 -6.50 14.39
C TYR A 748 37.57 -6.04 13.33
N LEU A 749 37.13 -5.23 12.39
CA LEU A 749 37.96 -4.74 11.29
C LEU A 749 39.07 -3.81 11.80
N ASP A 750 38.81 -3.04 12.87
CA ASP A 750 39.81 -2.16 13.46
C ASP A 750 40.96 -2.96 14.05
N ILE A 751 40.66 -4.04 14.76
CA ILE A 751 41.63 -4.97 15.31
C ILE A 751 42.41 -5.69 14.19
N LEU A 752 41.75 -6.10 13.14
CA LEU A 752 42.35 -6.86 12.06
C LEU A 752 43.39 -6.11 11.22
N LYS A 753 43.39 -4.77 11.19
CA LYS A 753 44.29 -3.98 10.36
C LYS A 753 45.75 -4.36 10.55
N ASP A 754 46.21 -4.52 11.79
CA ASP A 754 47.60 -4.93 12.05
C ASP A 754 47.86 -6.30 11.42
N ARG A 755 47.04 -7.29 11.68
CA ARG A 755 47.22 -8.67 11.22
C ARG A 755 47.17 -8.76 9.69
N LEU A 756 46.18 -8.12 9.08
CA LEU A 756 46.02 -8.14 7.60
C LEU A 756 47.19 -7.50 6.89
N TYR A 757 47.72 -6.39 7.42
CA TYR A 757 48.72 -5.58 6.74
C TYR A 757 50.15 -5.96 7.07
N THR A 758 50.42 -6.49 8.27
CA THR A 758 51.79 -6.71 8.75
C THR A 758 52.23 -8.17 8.86
N SER A 759 51.28 -9.12 8.88
CA SER A 759 51.63 -10.55 8.90
C SER A 759 52.29 -10.98 7.56
N ALA A 760 52.96 -12.10 7.56
CA ALA A 760 53.48 -12.70 6.34
C ALA A 760 52.33 -13.05 5.38
N VAL A 761 52.53 -12.83 4.07
CA VAL A 761 51.45 -12.91 3.05
C VAL A 761 50.66 -14.22 3.15
N ASP A 762 51.38 -15.36 3.27
CA ASP A 762 50.75 -16.69 3.30
C ASP A 762 50.59 -17.26 4.71
N SER A 763 50.72 -16.42 5.75
CA SER A 763 50.60 -16.87 7.12
C SER A 763 49.18 -17.33 7.46
N ARG A 764 49.09 -18.34 8.33
CA ARG A 764 47.81 -18.78 8.89
C ARG A 764 47.06 -17.63 9.56
N ALA A 765 47.76 -16.73 10.22
CA ALA A 765 47.16 -15.54 10.84
C ALA A 765 46.37 -14.67 9.83
N ARG A 766 46.96 -14.43 8.66
CA ARG A 766 46.34 -13.66 7.61
C ARG A 766 45.20 -14.43 6.92
N ARG A 767 45.43 -15.72 6.58
CA ARG A 767 44.43 -16.55 5.91
C ARG A 767 43.20 -16.84 6.79
N SER A 768 43.40 -16.97 8.14
CA SER A 768 42.29 -17.08 9.08
C SER A 768 41.36 -15.84 9.02
N ALA A 769 41.96 -14.66 9.05
CA ALA A 769 41.20 -13.41 8.91
C ALA A 769 40.46 -13.35 7.58
N GLN A 770 41.14 -13.65 6.47
CA GLN A 770 40.53 -13.58 5.11
C GLN A 770 39.43 -14.61 4.93
N THR A 771 39.52 -15.79 5.50
CA THR A 771 38.45 -16.79 5.49
C THR A 771 37.20 -16.27 6.19
N ALA A 772 37.36 -15.70 7.39
CA ALA A 772 36.24 -15.09 8.12
C ALA A 772 35.65 -13.90 7.35
N LEU A 773 36.50 -13.04 6.77
CA LEU A 773 36.05 -11.89 5.96
C LEU A 773 35.26 -12.34 4.72
N LEU A 774 35.62 -13.46 4.09
CA LEU A 774 34.87 -13.99 2.96
C LEU A 774 33.45 -14.39 3.35
N ASP A 775 33.29 -15.15 4.44
CA ASP A 775 31.98 -15.58 4.94
C ASP A 775 31.13 -14.38 5.38
N ILE A 776 31.72 -13.41 6.06
CA ILE A 776 31.07 -12.17 6.45
C ILE A 776 30.60 -11.40 5.19
N THR A 777 31.46 -11.28 4.19
CA THR A 777 31.14 -10.56 2.95
C THR A 777 30.00 -11.21 2.19
N GLN A 778 30.03 -12.53 2.02
CA GLN A 778 28.94 -13.26 1.35
C GLN A 778 27.63 -13.12 2.12
N THR A 779 27.66 -13.23 3.45
CA THR A 779 26.47 -13.04 4.30
C THR A 779 25.88 -11.64 4.13
N LEU A 780 26.71 -10.60 4.26
CA LEU A 780 26.27 -9.21 4.13
C LEU A 780 25.68 -8.91 2.76
N LEU A 781 26.37 -9.29 1.68
CA LEU A 781 25.93 -9.02 0.33
C LEU A 781 24.57 -9.67 0.05
N LYS A 782 24.39 -10.92 0.45
CA LYS A 782 23.15 -11.66 0.23
C LYS A 782 22.00 -11.12 1.09
N LEU A 783 22.27 -10.67 2.32
CA LEU A 783 21.24 -10.00 3.14
C LEU A 783 20.88 -8.60 2.64
N MET A 784 21.84 -7.88 2.05
CA MET A 784 21.63 -6.54 1.53
C MET A 784 20.99 -6.51 0.14
N ALA A 785 21.16 -7.56 -0.66
CA ALA A 785 20.72 -7.60 -2.07
C ALA A 785 19.24 -7.25 -2.29
N PRO A 786 18.29 -7.66 -1.44
CA PRO A 786 16.89 -7.25 -1.58
C PRO A 786 16.69 -5.73 -1.49
N ILE A 787 17.50 -5.02 -0.71
CA ILE A 787 17.38 -3.59 -0.45
C ILE A 787 18.36 -2.78 -1.32
N LEU A 788 19.66 -3.06 -1.20
CA LEU A 788 20.76 -2.40 -1.91
C LEU A 788 21.14 -3.21 -3.16
N SER A 789 20.20 -3.38 -4.08
CA SER A 789 20.30 -4.30 -5.19
C SER A 789 21.46 -3.99 -6.14
N PHE A 790 21.71 -2.73 -6.45
CA PHE A 790 22.79 -2.30 -7.33
C PHE A 790 24.16 -2.46 -6.68
N THR A 791 24.31 -1.99 -5.44
CA THR A 791 25.58 -2.09 -4.70
C THR A 791 25.93 -3.53 -4.37
N ALA A 792 24.95 -4.35 -3.98
CA ALA A 792 25.17 -5.76 -3.71
C ALA A 792 25.63 -6.52 -4.97
N GLU A 793 25.02 -6.28 -6.12
CA GLU A 793 25.41 -6.88 -7.39
C GLU A 793 26.81 -6.43 -7.82
N GLU A 794 27.13 -5.15 -7.68
CA GLU A 794 28.47 -4.60 -7.95
C GLU A 794 29.54 -5.28 -7.10
N ALA A 795 29.31 -5.34 -5.80
CA ALA A 795 30.23 -5.96 -4.84
C ALA A 795 30.34 -7.48 -5.05
N TRP A 796 29.24 -8.13 -5.41
CA TRP A 796 29.23 -9.56 -5.73
C TRP A 796 30.09 -9.87 -6.96
N LYS A 797 29.99 -9.10 -8.04
CA LYS A 797 30.83 -9.27 -9.22
C LYS A 797 32.30 -9.09 -8.91
N GLU A 798 32.67 -8.13 -8.07
CA GLU A 798 34.04 -7.95 -7.59
C GLU A 798 34.53 -9.16 -6.81
N LEU A 799 33.69 -9.69 -5.90
CA LEU A 799 34.02 -10.86 -5.09
C LEU A 799 34.19 -12.13 -5.95
N VAL A 800 33.32 -12.33 -6.94
CA VAL A 800 33.41 -13.46 -7.88
C VAL A 800 34.66 -13.38 -8.75
N ASN A 801 35.02 -12.18 -9.18
CA ASN A 801 36.21 -11.95 -10.01
C ASN A 801 37.54 -12.01 -9.21
N SER A 802 37.48 -11.97 -7.86
CA SER A 802 38.66 -12.04 -6.99
C SER A 802 38.68 -13.34 -6.18
N ALA A 803 38.16 -13.32 -4.96
CA ALA A 803 38.26 -14.44 -4.02
C ALA A 803 37.54 -15.72 -4.44
N LEU A 804 36.48 -15.63 -5.22
CA LEU A 804 35.68 -16.77 -5.70
C LEU A 804 36.01 -17.23 -7.13
N LYS A 805 36.96 -16.61 -7.81
CA LYS A 805 37.27 -16.84 -9.23
C LYS A 805 37.57 -18.30 -9.63
N ASN A 806 38.09 -19.09 -8.69
CA ASN A 806 38.46 -20.48 -8.90
C ASN A 806 37.41 -21.48 -8.38
N GLN A 807 36.30 -21.02 -7.81
CA GLN A 807 35.20 -21.91 -7.43
C GLN A 807 34.45 -22.42 -8.66
N ALA A 808 34.13 -23.73 -8.66
CA ALA A 808 33.67 -24.49 -9.82
C ALA A 808 32.33 -24.07 -10.46
N ASP A 809 31.56 -23.17 -9.85
CA ASP A 809 30.28 -22.70 -10.38
C ASP A 809 30.44 -21.44 -11.24
N ALA A 810 30.85 -21.65 -12.50
CA ALA A 810 30.89 -20.60 -13.54
C ALA A 810 29.50 -19.95 -13.81
N ALA A 811 28.44 -20.44 -13.18
CA ALA A 811 27.05 -19.94 -13.31
C ALA A 811 26.69 -18.78 -12.35
N ARG A 812 27.61 -18.32 -11.51
CA ARG A 812 27.39 -17.21 -10.56
C ARG A 812 27.42 -15.85 -11.25
N THR A 813 26.60 -15.67 -12.26
CA THR A 813 26.57 -14.42 -13.04
C THR A 813 25.97 -13.25 -12.29
N THR A 814 25.10 -13.51 -11.33
CA THR A 814 24.40 -12.49 -10.53
C THR A 814 24.12 -12.96 -9.11
N ILE A 815 24.16 -12.03 -8.16
CA ILE A 815 23.81 -12.32 -6.76
C ILE A 815 22.36 -12.76 -6.59
N PHE A 816 21.47 -12.36 -7.48
CA PHE A 816 20.04 -12.64 -7.37
C PHE A 816 19.66 -14.11 -7.65
N THR A 817 20.59 -14.91 -8.14
CA THR A 817 20.42 -16.38 -8.26
C THR A 817 20.85 -17.14 -7.01
N GLU A 818 21.50 -16.45 -6.08
CA GLU A 818 22.01 -17.04 -4.84
C GLU A 818 20.91 -17.21 -3.79
N VAL A 819 21.17 -18.10 -2.83
CA VAL A 819 20.41 -18.18 -1.57
C VAL A 819 21.25 -17.59 -0.43
N TYR A 820 20.63 -17.32 0.72
CA TYR A 820 21.35 -16.84 1.90
C TYR A 820 22.54 -17.72 2.23
N HIS A 821 23.64 -17.10 2.67
CA HIS A 821 24.88 -17.81 2.91
C HIS A 821 24.73 -18.79 4.08
N ALA A 822 25.16 -20.03 3.89
CA ALA A 822 25.19 -21.01 4.96
C ALA A 822 26.51 -20.90 5.70
N LEU A 823 26.45 -20.37 6.91
CA LEU A 823 27.60 -20.33 7.79
C LEU A 823 27.84 -21.72 8.42
N PRO A 824 29.11 -22.10 8.71
CA PRO A 824 29.41 -23.36 9.36
C PRO A 824 28.76 -23.42 10.76
N PRO A 825 28.49 -24.61 11.28
CA PRO A 825 27.93 -24.74 12.64
C PRO A 825 28.96 -24.28 13.70
N PHE A 826 28.50 -23.49 14.66
CA PHE A 826 29.32 -22.87 15.71
C PHE A 826 29.05 -23.57 17.05
N ALA A 827 29.72 -24.67 17.34
CA ALA A 827 29.55 -25.39 18.60
C ALA A 827 30.01 -24.59 19.84
N ASP A 828 30.92 -23.65 19.66
CA ASP A 828 31.50 -22.78 20.69
C ASP A 828 30.92 -21.35 20.69
N ALA A 829 29.90 -21.07 19.91
CA ALA A 829 29.34 -19.71 19.69
C ALA A 829 28.91 -19.02 20.99
N ASP A 830 28.20 -19.70 21.87
CA ASP A 830 27.72 -19.13 23.14
C ASP A 830 28.86 -18.81 24.08
N ALA A 831 29.85 -19.69 24.18
CA ALA A 831 31.05 -19.49 25.00
C ALA A 831 31.89 -18.31 24.47
N LEU A 832 32.09 -18.25 23.14
CA LEU A 832 32.77 -17.12 22.50
C LEU A 832 32.02 -15.82 22.70
N SER A 833 30.71 -15.83 22.52
CA SER A 833 29.87 -14.63 22.69
C SER A 833 29.95 -14.10 24.13
N ALA A 834 29.88 -14.96 25.16
CA ALA A 834 29.98 -14.55 26.53
C ALA A 834 31.39 -13.97 26.84
N LYS A 835 32.45 -14.66 26.40
CA LYS A 835 33.84 -14.23 26.57
C LYS A 835 34.11 -12.88 25.94
N TRP A 836 33.80 -12.74 24.65
CA TRP A 836 34.12 -11.54 23.87
C TRP A 836 33.20 -10.37 24.18
N THR A 837 31.98 -10.57 24.63
CA THR A 837 31.12 -9.50 25.15
C THR A 837 31.79 -8.81 26.36
N ARG A 838 32.34 -9.56 27.29
CA ARG A 838 33.07 -9.00 28.44
C ARG A 838 34.37 -8.33 28.00
N LEU A 839 35.13 -8.93 27.08
CA LEU A 839 36.34 -8.32 26.50
C LEU A 839 36.04 -7.00 25.79
N ARG A 840 34.94 -6.93 25.03
CA ARG A 840 34.49 -5.67 24.36
C ARG A 840 34.18 -4.58 25.40
N ALA A 841 33.54 -4.92 26.51
CA ALA A 841 33.25 -3.97 27.58
C ALA A 841 34.55 -3.42 28.20
N ILE A 842 35.52 -4.31 28.55
CA ILE A 842 36.83 -3.86 29.05
C ILE A 842 37.59 -3.04 28.02
N ARG A 843 37.58 -3.46 26.75
CA ARG A 843 38.20 -2.67 25.64
C ARG A 843 37.61 -1.27 25.54
N ALA A 844 36.31 -1.10 25.70
CA ALA A 844 35.65 0.21 25.64
C ALA A 844 36.18 1.13 26.79
N GLU A 845 36.38 0.58 27.99
CA GLU A 845 36.96 1.35 29.09
C GLU A 845 38.43 1.71 28.85
N VAL A 846 39.21 0.80 28.26
CA VAL A 846 40.60 1.07 27.85
C VAL A 846 40.65 2.17 26.81
N GLN A 847 39.76 2.12 25.77
CA GLN A 847 39.70 3.13 24.74
C GLN A 847 39.36 4.50 25.33
N ARG A 848 38.43 4.58 26.28
CA ARG A 848 38.13 5.82 26.99
C ARG A 848 39.34 6.39 27.71
N LYS A 849 40.12 5.54 28.40
CA LYS A 849 41.35 5.94 29.08
C LYS A 849 42.44 6.38 28.10
N LEU A 850 42.61 5.68 26.99
CA LEU A 850 43.52 6.07 25.90
C LEU A 850 43.18 7.46 25.34
N GLU A 851 41.87 7.74 25.16
CA GLU A 851 41.41 9.05 24.67
C GLU A 851 41.67 10.18 25.69
N GLU A 852 41.50 9.91 27.00
CA GLU A 852 41.85 10.88 28.05
C GLU A 852 43.35 11.26 27.96
N VAL A 853 44.25 10.26 27.83
CA VAL A 853 45.71 10.48 27.73
C VAL A 853 46.08 11.15 26.39
N ARG A 854 45.39 10.80 25.31
CA ARG A 854 45.55 11.46 23.99
C ARG A 854 45.14 12.93 24.01
N THR A 855 44.03 13.23 24.66
CA THR A 855 43.51 14.60 24.81
C THR A 855 44.43 15.45 25.69
N ALA A 856 45.08 14.86 26.69
CA ALA A 856 46.12 15.49 27.52
C ALA A 856 47.39 15.80 26.71
N GLY A 857 47.57 15.16 25.54
CA GLY A 857 48.75 15.36 24.70
C GLY A 857 49.92 14.45 24.99
N ASP A 858 49.77 13.50 25.90
CA ASP A 858 50.84 12.59 26.33
C ASP A 858 51.16 11.51 25.29
N ILE A 859 50.15 11.16 24.44
CA ILE A 859 50.33 10.25 23.31
C ILE A 859 49.70 10.82 22.04
N GLY A 860 50.28 10.51 20.88
CA GLY A 860 49.76 10.90 19.54
C GLY A 860 48.81 9.82 18.95
N SER A 861 48.98 8.58 19.36
CA SER A 861 48.15 7.45 18.91
C SER A 861 48.11 6.35 19.97
N SER A 862 47.09 5.46 19.90
CA SER A 862 46.98 4.32 20.84
C SER A 862 48.20 3.40 20.79
N LEU A 863 48.84 3.24 19.63
CA LEU A 863 50.04 2.43 19.49
C LEU A 863 51.29 3.00 20.23
N GLN A 864 51.24 4.28 20.67
CA GLN A 864 52.29 4.84 21.53
C GLN A 864 52.09 4.51 23.01
N ALA A 865 50.99 3.84 23.36
CA ALA A 865 50.64 3.53 24.74
C ALA A 865 51.03 2.11 25.16
N GLU A 866 51.31 1.97 26.43
CA GLU A 866 51.40 0.72 27.18
C GLU A 866 50.29 0.71 28.24
N VAL A 867 49.62 -0.44 28.38
CA VAL A 867 48.47 -0.57 29.28
C VAL A 867 48.73 -1.67 30.33
N ASP A 868 48.54 -1.30 31.57
CA ASP A 868 48.57 -2.23 32.71
C ASP A 868 47.14 -2.37 33.24
N LEU A 869 46.65 -3.63 33.28
CA LEU A 869 45.30 -4.00 33.69
C LEU A 869 45.36 -4.75 35.02
N TYR A 870 44.83 -4.18 36.08
CA TYR A 870 44.70 -4.79 37.39
C TYR A 870 43.28 -5.36 37.52
N ALA A 871 43.17 -6.66 37.43
CA ALA A 871 41.87 -7.37 37.41
C ALA A 871 41.86 -8.52 38.43
N ASN A 872 40.70 -8.94 38.86
CA ASN A 872 40.53 -10.08 39.75
C ASN A 872 39.64 -11.17 39.14
N GLY A 873 39.71 -12.37 39.71
CA GLY A 873 38.81 -13.49 39.37
C GLY A 873 38.65 -13.72 37.88
N ALA A 874 37.39 -13.75 37.40
CA ALA A 874 37.05 -14.06 36.01
C ALA A 874 37.62 -13.08 34.99
N ASP A 875 37.71 -11.79 35.29
CA ASP A 875 38.30 -10.79 34.40
C ASP A 875 39.80 -10.99 34.23
N GLN A 876 40.51 -11.37 35.31
CA GLN A 876 41.95 -11.68 35.26
C GLN A 876 42.20 -12.90 34.37
N GLU A 877 41.45 -13.99 34.58
CA GLU A 877 41.56 -15.21 33.77
C GLU A 877 41.24 -14.94 32.30
N LEU A 878 40.18 -14.15 32.07
CA LEU A 878 39.73 -13.75 30.75
C LEU A 878 40.82 -13.00 29.96
N LEU A 879 41.37 -11.95 30.56
CA LEU A 879 42.41 -11.12 29.96
C LEU A 879 43.73 -11.91 29.78
N ALA A 880 44.13 -12.70 30.77
CA ALA A 880 45.31 -13.53 30.68
C ALA A 880 45.23 -14.62 29.61
N SER A 881 44.01 -15.11 29.29
CA SER A 881 43.77 -16.11 28.25
C SER A 881 44.22 -15.68 26.85
N LEU A 882 44.31 -14.37 26.60
CA LEU A 882 44.76 -13.82 25.32
C LEU A 882 46.31 -13.72 25.22
N GLY A 883 47.03 -13.78 26.32
CA GLY A 883 48.48 -13.62 26.30
C GLY A 883 48.94 -12.31 25.65
N ASP A 884 49.96 -12.35 24.79
CA ASP A 884 50.48 -11.16 24.10
C ASP A 884 49.50 -10.65 23.02
N ASP A 885 48.54 -11.48 22.61
CA ASP A 885 47.53 -11.05 21.64
C ASP A 885 46.56 -9.99 22.21
N LEU A 886 46.49 -9.86 23.55
CA LEU A 886 45.69 -8.81 24.20
C LEU A 886 46.04 -7.40 23.72
N ARG A 887 47.32 -7.11 23.46
CA ARG A 887 47.75 -5.80 22.94
C ARG A 887 47.17 -5.46 21.57
N PHE A 888 46.94 -6.47 20.75
CA PHE A 888 46.31 -6.27 19.42
C PHE A 888 44.80 -5.99 19.56
N VAL A 889 44.16 -6.69 20.51
CA VAL A 889 42.73 -6.43 20.80
C VAL A 889 42.53 -4.99 21.32
N LEU A 890 43.45 -4.51 22.15
CA LEU A 890 43.44 -3.15 22.73
C LEU A 890 44.06 -2.10 21.79
N ILE A 891 44.75 -2.53 20.73
CA ILE A 891 45.47 -1.68 19.75
C ILE A 891 46.50 -0.79 20.48
N VAL A 892 47.35 -1.42 21.27
CA VAL A 892 48.41 -0.77 22.02
C VAL A 892 49.76 -1.52 21.86
N SER A 893 50.88 -0.93 22.24
CA SER A 893 52.19 -1.54 22.05
C SER A 893 52.48 -2.61 23.08
N ARG A 894 51.97 -2.52 24.32
CA ARG A 894 52.04 -3.53 25.37
C ARG A 894 50.73 -3.54 26.17
N ALA A 895 50.31 -4.73 26.53
CA ALA A 895 49.23 -4.94 27.50
C ALA A 895 49.66 -5.98 28.53
N THR A 896 49.67 -5.64 29.81
CA THR A 896 50.06 -6.51 30.88
C THR A 896 48.90 -6.67 31.88
N VAL A 897 48.62 -7.92 32.27
CA VAL A 897 47.58 -8.24 33.23
C VAL A 897 48.20 -8.53 34.60
N HIS A 898 47.74 -7.83 35.61
CA HIS A 898 48.15 -7.96 36.99
C HIS A 898 46.98 -8.45 37.86
N ALA A 899 47.28 -9.18 38.93
CA ALA A 899 46.28 -9.44 39.94
C ALA A 899 45.88 -8.14 40.65
N GLY A 900 44.58 -7.89 40.76
CA GLY A 900 44.02 -6.72 41.42
C GLY A 900 42.87 -7.08 42.36
N GLU A 901 42.36 -6.12 43.10
CA GLU A 901 41.18 -6.26 43.94
C GLU A 901 40.05 -5.33 43.47
N GLY A 902 38.80 -5.78 43.54
CA GLY A 902 37.66 -5.00 43.18
C GLY A 902 37.44 -4.95 41.67
N GLU A 903 36.95 -3.81 41.13
CA GLU A 903 36.72 -3.59 39.69
C GLU A 903 38.05 -3.49 38.93
N THR A 904 38.01 -3.84 37.63
CA THR A 904 39.21 -3.78 36.77
C THR A 904 39.71 -2.34 36.65
N ARG A 905 40.96 -2.09 37.16
CA ARG A 905 41.63 -0.79 37.07
C ARG A 905 42.58 -0.77 35.89
N ILE A 906 42.53 0.33 35.13
CA ILE A 906 43.28 0.51 33.90
C ILE A 906 44.26 1.66 34.06
N GLU A 907 45.57 1.38 33.85
CA GLU A 907 46.64 2.37 33.81
C GLU A 907 47.20 2.45 32.40
N VAL A 908 47.29 3.66 31.88
CA VAL A 908 47.80 3.96 30.52
C VAL A 908 49.03 4.83 30.66
N THR A 909 50.16 4.35 30.13
CA THR A 909 51.43 5.10 30.14
C THR A 909 51.97 5.25 28.71
N PRO A 910 52.58 6.42 28.36
CA PRO A 910 53.29 6.56 27.09
C PRO A 910 54.48 5.59 27.05
N SER A 911 54.69 4.88 25.95
CA SER A 911 55.84 4.02 25.76
C SER A 911 57.11 4.86 25.56
N THR A 912 58.18 4.43 26.25
CA THR A 912 59.52 4.99 26.12
C THR A 912 60.41 4.27 25.10
N HIS A 913 59.85 3.19 24.48
CA HIS A 913 60.59 2.39 23.49
C HIS A 913 60.62 3.05 22.11
N LYS A 914 61.40 2.45 21.19
CA LYS A 914 61.46 2.94 19.80
C LYS A 914 60.26 2.46 18.99
N LYS A 915 59.79 3.30 18.10
CA LYS A 915 58.72 2.97 17.15
C LYS A 915 59.26 2.08 16.05
N CYS A 916 58.58 0.98 15.78
CA CYS A 916 58.82 0.19 14.59
C CYS A 916 58.30 0.91 13.34
N GLU A 917 59.14 1.06 12.30
CA GLU A 917 58.77 1.79 11.06
C GLU A 917 57.75 1.04 10.21
N ARG A 918 57.60 -0.27 10.40
CA ARG A 918 56.67 -1.09 9.63
C ARG A 918 55.29 -1.24 10.27
N CYS A 919 55.23 -1.73 11.55
CA CYS A 919 53.95 -1.96 12.22
C CYS A 919 53.52 -0.84 13.16
N TRP A 920 54.37 0.17 13.36
CA TRP A 920 54.16 1.34 14.19
C TRP A 920 53.95 1.11 15.69
N HIS A 921 54.15 -0.12 16.17
CA HIS A 921 54.23 -0.40 17.60
C HIS A 921 55.56 0.11 18.18
N TRP A 922 55.53 0.55 19.41
CA TRP A 922 56.70 0.97 20.20
C TRP A 922 57.17 -0.23 20.99
N ARG A 923 58.36 -0.76 20.57
CA ARG A 923 58.83 -2.05 21.10
C ARG A 923 60.30 -1.97 21.59
N LEU A 924 60.56 -2.74 22.67
CA LEU A 924 61.89 -2.87 23.22
C LEU A 924 62.92 -3.46 22.25
N ASP A 925 62.44 -4.34 21.37
CA ASP A 925 63.28 -5.11 20.45
C ASP A 925 63.57 -4.39 19.12
N VAL A 926 63.10 -3.16 18.93
CA VAL A 926 63.48 -2.32 17.79
C VAL A 926 64.93 -1.91 17.93
N GLY A 927 65.76 -2.25 16.94
CA GLY A 927 67.17 -2.01 16.92
C GLY A 927 68.03 -3.19 17.46
N GLN A 928 67.42 -4.31 17.75
CA GLN A 928 68.17 -5.53 18.17
C GLN A 928 68.64 -6.36 16.98
N ASP A 929 67.98 -6.31 15.85
CA ASP A 929 68.40 -6.96 14.60
C ASP A 929 69.38 -6.07 13.85
N ALA A 930 70.59 -6.57 13.59
CA ALA A 930 71.67 -5.81 12.99
C ALA A 930 71.38 -5.48 11.49
N ASP A 931 70.70 -6.35 10.79
CA ASP A 931 70.36 -6.18 9.37
C ASP A 931 69.11 -5.30 9.16
N HIS A 932 68.24 -5.23 10.20
CA HIS A 932 66.97 -4.55 10.17
C HIS A 932 66.71 -3.71 11.45
N PRO A 933 67.56 -2.73 11.79
CA PRO A 933 67.49 -2.01 13.07
C PRO A 933 66.31 -1.07 13.28
N GLU A 934 65.51 -0.81 12.19
CA GLU A 934 64.39 0.12 12.23
C GLU A 934 63.04 -0.56 12.52
N ILE A 935 63.04 -1.92 12.58
CA ILE A 935 61.80 -2.70 12.78
C ILE A 935 61.93 -3.65 13.95
N CYS A 936 60.78 -4.02 14.54
CA CYS A 936 60.75 -4.96 15.68
C CYS A 936 60.96 -6.41 15.20
N GLY A 937 61.34 -7.29 16.14
CA GLY A 937 61.60 -8.71 15.87
C GLY A 937 60.39 -9.44 15.23
N ARG A 938 59.17 -9.06 15.59
CA ARG A 938 57.97 -9.58 14.92
C ARG A 938 57.98 -9.25 13.42
N CYS A 939 58.25 -7.99 13.05
CA CYS A 939 58.30 -7.59 11.62
C CYS A 939 59.48 -8.24 10.90
N VAL A 940 60.62 -8.45 11.53
CA VAL A 940 61.73 -9.22 10.98
C VAL A 940 61.30 -10.68 10.70
N SER A 941 60.63 -11.32 11.67
CA SER A 941 60.10 -12.68 11.49
C SER A 941 59.06 -12.76 10.38
N ASN A 942 58.16 -11.78 10.27
CA ASN A 942 57.14 -11.77 9.22
C ASN A 942 57.67 -11.52 7.81
N LEU A 943 58.79 -10.84 7.64
CA LEU A 943 59.39 -10.53 6.36
C LEU A 943 60.47 -11.55 5.91
N PHE A 944 61.25 -12.03 6.86
CA PHE A 944 62.46 -12.78 6.56
C PHE A 944 62.57 -14.13 7.29
N GLY A 945 61.65 -14.39 8.23
CA GLY A 945 61.59 -15.59 9.02
C GLY A 945 60.35 -16.45 8.83
N SER A 946 60.02 -17.23 9.87
CA SER A 946 58.85 -18.17 9.86
C SER A 946 57.52 -17.51 10.12
N GLY A 947 57.49 -16.19 10.34
CA GLY A 947 56.31 -15.47 10.72
C GLY A 947 56.11 -15.42 12.28
N GLU A 948 55.15 -14.58 12.68
CA GLU A 948 54.84 -14.43 14.11
C GLU A 948 54.04 -15.62 14.68
N ALA A 949 54.28 -15.95 15.94
CA ALA A 949 53.48 -16.90 16.68
C ALA A 949 52.28 -16.14 17.29
N ARG A 950 51.11 -16.29 16.74
CA ARG A 950 49.83 -15.62 17.09
C ARG A 950 48.66 -16.55 16.79
N ASP A 951 47.66 -16.65 17.68
CA ASP A 951 46.57 -17.63 17.52
C ASP A 951 45.18 -17.20 18.08
N LYS A 952 45.11 -16.08 18.83
CA LYS A 952 43.86 -15.62 19.43
C LYS A 952 43.22 -14.45 18.69
N ALA A 953 44.00 -13.44 18.34
CA ALA A 953 43.48 -12.22 17.76
C ALA A 953 44.39 -11.61 16.70
#